data_b191e51bc3eed61efe8b911e70bcd206
#
_entry.id   b191e51bc3eed61efe8b911e70bcd206
#
_cell.length_a   1.000
_cell.length_b   1.000
_cell.length_c   1.000
_cell.angle_alpha   90.00
_cell.angle_beta   90.00
_cell.angle_gamma   90.00
#
_symmetry.space_group_name_H-M   'P 1'
#
loop_
_entity.id
_entity.type
_entity.pdbx_description
1 polymer ?
#
loop_
_entity_poly.entity_id
_entity_poly.type
_entity_poly.pdbx_seq_one_letter_code
_entity_poly.pdbx_strand_id
1 'polypeptide(L)'
;MEHKDGSYDLVVCGGGIPGVCAALTAARAGVNVALIENRPILGGNGSSLALVPPHGAASFWHNRMAREGGILEEVMIEYAARSPRADNRRIFDMILKEWCGREPNLDLYFNTRVDDVETEDDRIQSVSVTQHSTETIYRLRAPLFVDATGDGFVADAAGAEFRIGREGQDEFGEHLAPEEGDSKTLPCALYLIAHRREKSMPFTPPDWIYKHESCDDFPHRPHVVDKFDLGKRLNEEGSAIQLFWWFSLGGERNIIKESETIQDELEAEAMGVWDHLKNHCADETRKALECYEAVWWSPFPLRRESRRVLGDTMLTGNDIFEAKLFEDRVSHGGWPVDVHPPEGLRSKDPPCDQTFLNELYSVPFSIMYSRNIKNLMLAGRCISVSHVAMGSTRVMNSLGAAAQAVGMAAALCIEKKVDPREIREKHMAELQQGLLKEDVYIISLSNNDAKDLARQATVTTLSEASLSMEKADGFVELAYDLAQQFPVSKGRLDRVSVLLKSDREDSHTVGIRLHLSKTLARFDNVEPIFQIDVTIESGVERWFDLDVNHDLPEDALLWVSIEKQAGIYWGYSNGEAFTTRFAARFDGLLEPKPSHGLARIAPVKDDWFPINHHGRLPMEIHEWVENTIGIEYDRKVRATLCCQVSPKSRPYSGLNTITGVSRAEHWPNIWISDPSQTLPQHLTLNWKNPQTISEIRLTFDTDLCAPDRCYGWPREAHRFVFPAPECVKDYRVVYQSGGQWQELLSVAGNYHRHCIHHLEASIKTDVLRLEVLNTHGADAARIYEIRVY
;
A
#
# COMPACT_ATOMS: atom_id res chain seq x y z
N MET A 1 39.97 -19.58 7.20
CA MET A 1 39.00 -18.53 7.53
C MET A 1 39.19 -18.06 8.95
N GLU A 2 39.09 -16.77 9.19
CA GLU A 2 39.12 -16.20 10.53
C GLU A 2 37.79 -16.47 11.26
N HIS A 3 37.84 -16.76 12.58
CA HIS A 3 36.64 -16.99 13.38
C HIS A 3 36.47 -15.79 14.34
N LYS A 4 35.26 -15.23 14.39
CA LYS A 4 34.89 -14.10 15.26
C LYS A 4 33.56 -14.38 15.96
N ASP A 5 33.45 -13.94 17.20
CA ASP A 5 32.21 -13.94 17.95
C ASP A 5 31.59 -12.54 17.97
N GLY A 6 30.25 -12.47 17.83
CA GLY A 6 29.48 -11.23 17.99
C GLY A 6 28.32 -11.48 18.96
N SER A 7 27.95 -10.43 19.71
CA SER A 7 26.83 -10.46 20.64
C SER A 7 25.95 -9.22 20.41
N TYR A 8 24.66 -9.47 20.23
CA TYR A 8 23.64 -8.48 19.92
C TYR A 8 22.40 -8.72 20.79
N ASP A 9 21.48 -7.79 20.80
CA ASP A 9 20.15 -7.98 21.36
C ASP A 9 19.23 -8.65 20.35
N LEU A 10 19.44 -8.38 19.06
CA LEU A 10 18.66 -8.93 17.96
C LEU A 10 19.56 -9.27 16.77
N VAL A 11 19.37 -10.46 16.19
CA VAL A 11 19.98 -10.86 14.91
C VAL A 11 18.88 -10.99 13.87
N VAL A 12 18.94 -10.20 12.79
CA VAL A 12 18.03 -10.24 11.66
C VAL A 12 18.72 -10.90 10.48
N CYS A 13 18.23 -12.04 10.03
CA CYS A 13 18.78 -12.82 8.94
C CYS A 13 18.00 -12.55 7.65
N GLY A 14 18.56 -11.75 6.75
CA GLY A 14 18.00 -11.33 5.47
C GLY A 14 17.76 -9.83 5.40
N GLY A 15 18.42 -9.14 4.46
CA GLY A 15 18.36 -7.70 4.23
C GLY A 15 17.38 -7.29 3.12
N GLY A 16 16.33 -8.10 2.87
CA GLY A 16 15.18 -7.68 2.06
C GLY A 16 14.42 -6.51 2.70
N ILE A 17 13.48 -5.88 1.99
CA ILE A 17 12.70 -4.75 2.53
C ILE A 17 12.12 -5.04 3.93
N PRO A 18 11.49 -6.21 4.18
CA PRO A 18 10.99 -6.52 5.53
C PRO A 18 12.10 -6.60 6.59
N GLY A 19 13.23 -7.25 6.27
CA GLY A 19 14.35 -7.36 7.20
C GLY A 19 14.97 -6.00 7.54
N VAL A 20 15.09 -5.12 6.54
CA VAL A 20 15.55 -3.72 6.74
C VAL A 20 14.57 -2.96 7.64
N CYS A 21 13.26 -3.06 7.38
CA CYS A 21 12.24 -2.39 8.21
C CYS A 21 12.25 -2.89 9.66
N ALA A 22 12.38 -4.21 9.88
CA ALA A 22 12.51 -4.78 11.22
C ALA A 22 13.76 -4.29 11.95
N ALA A 23 14.91 -4.36 11.27
CA ALA A 23 16.20 -3.95 11.84
C ALA A 23 16.23 -2.45 12.19
N LEU A 24 15.78 -1.58 11.28
CA LEU A 24 15.71 -0.14 11.51
C LEU A 24 14.77 0.22 12.65
N THR A 25 13.58 -0.40 12.70
CA THR A 25 12.62 -0.15 13.78
C THR A 25 13.22 -0.54 15.14
N ALA A 26 13.85 -1.71 15.23
CA ALA A 26 14.49 -2.17 16.45
C ALA A 26 15.65 -1.25 16.86
N ALA A 27 16.53 -0.87 15.93
CA ALA A 27 17.65 0.02 16.18
C ALA A 27 17.19 1.41 16.66
N ARG A 28 16.21 2.02 16.03
CA ARG A 28 15.62 3.31 16.45
C ARG A 28 14.94 3.23 17.82
N ALA A 29 14.46 2.04 18.20
CA ALA A 29 13.96 1.76 19.56
C ALA A 29 15.08 1.44 20.58
N GLY A 30 16.36 1.57 20.21
CA GLY A 30 17.51 1.42 21.09
C GLY A 30 18.09 0.01 21.21
N VAL A 31 17.64 -0.95 20.39
CA VAL A 31 18.12 -2.33 20.35
C VAL A 31 19.44 -2.41 19.59
N ASN A 32 20.42 -3.18 20.11
CA ASN A 32 21.66 -3.47 19.37
C ASN A 32 21.44 -4.60 18.37
N VAL A 33 21.53 -4.30 17.06
CA VAL A 33 21.09 -5.15 15.97
C VAL A 33 22.20 -5.57 15.04
N ALA A 34 22.25 -6.87 14.67
CA ALA A 34 23.01 -7.35 13.51
C ALA A 34 22.01 -7.63 12.36
N LEU A 35 22.23 -7.02 11.20
CA LEU A 35 21.51 -7.31 9.97
C LEU A 35 22.42 -8.05 8.97
N ILE A 36 22.05 -9.26 8.62
CA ILE A 36 22.82 -10.17 7.76
C ILE A 36 22.18 -10.21 6.38
N GLU A 37 22.97 -9.97 5.33
CA GLU A 37 22.49 -10.07 3.94
C GLU A 37 23.50 -10.87 3.09
N ASN A 38 23.01 -11.90 2.40
CA ASN A 38 23.83 -12.77 1.58
C ASN A 38 24.29 -12.14 0.25
N ARG A 39 23.76 -10.97 -0.10
CA ARG A 39 24.09 -10.19 -1.30
C ARG A 39 24.90 -8.95 -0.91
N PRO A 40 25.53 -8.29 -1.91
CA PRO A 40 26.28 -7.05 -1.65
C PRO A 40 25.40 -5.81 -1.41
N ILE A 41 24.07 -5.92 -1.51
CA ILE A 41 23.13 -4.82 -1.39
C ILE A 41 21.86 -5.23 -0.64
N LEU A 42 21.18 -4.27 -0.01
CA LEU A 42 19.89 -4.46 0.65
C LEU A 42 18.73 -4.39 -0.36
N GLY A 43 17.53 -4.74 0.11
CA GLY A 43 16.27 -4.61 -0.62
C GLY A 43 15.73 -5.91 -1.23
N GLY A 44 16.51 -7.00 -1.23
CA GLY A 44 16.06 -8.31 -1.71
C GLY A 44 15.54 -8.25 -3.16
N ASN A 45 14.32 -8.73 -3.40
CA ASN A 45 13.70 -8.69 -4.73
C ASN A 45 13.37 -7.25 -5.21
N GLY A 46 13.27 -6.26 -4.31
CA GLY A 46 13.10 -4.86 -4.66
C GLY A 46 14.39 -4.14 -5.07
N SER A 47 15.55 -4.77 -4.87
CA SER A 47 16.86 -4.21 -5.17
C SER A 47 17.16 -4.10 -6.67
N SER A 48 18.25 -3.42 -7.00
CA SER A 48 18.76 -3.35 -8.37
C SER A 48 19.22 -4.69 -8.95
N LEU A 49 19.38 -5.73 -8.13
CA LEU A 49 19.73 -7.09 -8.57
C LEU A 49 18.52 -7.90 -9.06
N ALA A 50 17.31 -7.48 -8.73
CA ALA A 50 16.11 -8.24 -9.04
C ALA A 50 15.04 -7.41 -9.76
N LEU A 51 15.03 -6.10 -9.53
CA LEU A 51 14.18 -5.11 -10.19
C LEU A 51 12.67 -5.33 -10.03
N VAL A 52 12.22 -6.19 -9.10
CA VAL A 52 10.79 -6.35 -8.83
C VAL A 52 10.25 -5.04 -8.23
N PRO A 53 9.19 -4.46 -8.80
CA PRO A 53 8.57 -3.28 -8.20
C PRO A 53 8.09 -3.61 -6.77
N PRO A 54 8.44 -2.79 -5.76
CA PRO A 54 7.90 -2.96 -4.42
C PRO A 54 6.44 -2.53 -4.41
N HIS A 55 5.56 -3.52 -4.51
CA HIS A 55 4.11 -3.33 -4.44
C HIS A 55 3.59 -3.35 -3.01
N GLY A 56 2.43 -2.72 -2.81
CA GLY A 56 1.72 -2.66 -1.55
C GLY A 56 0.20 -2.53 -1.73
N ALA A 57 -0.49 -2.16 -0.65
CA ALA A 57 -1.94 -2.03 -0.63
C ALA A 57 -2.48 -0.92 -1.56
N ALA A 58 -1.68 0.11 -1.85
CA ALA A 58 -2.08 1.23 -2.71
C ALA A 58 -1.78 1.04 -4.20
N SER A 59 -1.16 -0.09 -4.60
CA SER A 59 -0.56 -0.23 -5.93
C SER A 59 -1.54 -0.13 -7.11
N PHE A 60 -2.82 -0.46 -6.90
CA PHE A 60 -3.82 -0.45 -7.97
C PHE A 60 -4.85 0.68 -7.87
N TRP A 61 -4.63 1.71 -7.05
CA TRP A 61 -5.54 2.84 -6.88
C TRP A 61 -6.94 2.51 -6.33
N HIS A 62 -7.30 1.26 -6.20
CA HIS A 62 -8.61 0.86 -5.69
C HIS A 62 -8.74 1.10 -4.19
N ASN A 63 -7.65 0.95 -3.45
CA ASN A 63 -7.62 1.21 -2.02
C ASN A 63 -7.11 2.63 -1.76
N ARG A 64 -8.00 3.52 -1.40
CA ARG A 64 -7.61 4.87 -1.05
C ARG A 64 -7.08 4.96 0.37
N MET A 65 -6.18 5.89 0.61
CA MET A 65 -5.49 6.08 1.89
C MET A 65 -4.75 4.82 2.37
N ALA A 66 -4.38 3.93 1.44
CA ALA A 66 -3.85 2.61 1.75
C ALA A 66 -2.33 2.54 1.75
N ARG A 67 -1.62 3.59 1.31
CA ARG A 67 -0.16 3.54 1.24
C ARG A 67 0.43 3.28 2.63
N GLU A 68 1.36 2.35 2.68
CA GLU A 68 2.05 1.94 3.90
C GLU A 68 2.83 3.11 4.52
N GLY A 69 2.87 3.17 5.85
CA GLY A 69 3.48 4.26 6.62
C GLY A 69 4.78 3.87 7.33
N GLY A 70 5.25 4.75 8.20
CA GLY A 70 6.46 4.57 9.00
C GLY A 70 7.75 4.63 8.16
N ILE A 71 8.75 3.84 8.53
CA ILE A 71 10.05 3.75 7.85
C ILE A 71 9.89 3.50 6.35
N LEU A 72 8.92 2.69 5.97
CA LEU A 72 8.70 2.39 4.56
C LEU A 72 8.33 3.64 3.78
N GLU A 73 7.42 4.47 4.28
CA GLU A 73 7.04 5.74 3.65
C GLU A 73 8.24 6.70 3.57
N GLU A 74 9.07 6.77 4.63
CA GLU A 74 10.29 7.58 4.61
C GLU A 74 11.23 7.19 3.45
N VAL A 75 11.50 5.88 3.32
CA VAL A 75 12.38 5.33 2.27
C VAL A 75 11.80 5.60 0.88
N MET A 76 10.49 5.41 0.71
CA MET A 76 9.82 5.58 -0.58
C MET A 76 9.74 7.06 -1.00
N ILE A 77 9.49 7.95 -0.08
CA ILE A 77 9.53 9.40 -0.31
C ILE A 77 10.95 9.84 -0.70
N GLU A 78 11.96 9.37 0.02
CA GLU A 78 13.35 9.68 -0.28
C GLU A 78 13.78 9.12 -1.65
N TYR A 79 13.32 7.93 -2.00
CA TYR A 79 13.56 7.37 -3.33
C TYR A 79 12.92 8.23 -4.42
N ALA A 80 11.68 8.68 -4.24
CA ALA A 80 11.03 9.59 -5.18
C ALA A 80 11.78 10.94 -5.30
N ALA A 81 12.33 11.45 -4.20
CA ALA A 81 13.11 12.68 -4.18
C ALA A 81 14.41 12.57 -4.98
N ARG A 82 15.13 11.46 -4.82
CA ARG A 82 16.46 11.24 -5.44
C ARG A 82 16.39 10.59 -6.82
N SER A 83 15.30 9.93 -7.16
CA SER A 83 15.05 9.30 -8.45
C SER A 83 13.65 9.64 -8.96
N PRO A 84 13.42 10.87 -9.46
CA PRO A 84 12.07 11.34 -9.83
C PRO A 84 11.37 10.50 -10.90
N ARG A 85 12.13 9.73 -11.70
CA ARG A 85 11.60 8.78 -12.68
C ARG A 85 11.38 7.38 -12.12
N ALA A 86 11.78 7.13 -10.87
CA ALA A 86 11.75 5.81 -10.21
C ALA A 86 12.38 4.66 -11.04
N ASP A 87 13.31 5.00 -11.94
CA ASP A 87 13.97 4.09 -12.87
C ASP A 87 15.36 3.64 -12.41
N ASN A 88 15.96 4.34 -11.45
CA ASN A 88 17.28 4.01 -10.94
C ASN A 88 17.24 3.27 -9.59
N ARG A 89 17.10 1.95 -9.64
CA ARG A 89 17.07 1.09 -8.45
C ARG A 89 18.34 1.12 -7.60
N ARG A 90 19.49 1.50 -8.19
CA ARG A 90 20.72 1.67 -7.39
C ARG A 90 20.59 2.80 -6.36
N ILE A 91 19.79 3.83 -6.65
CA ILE A 91 19.47 4.86 -5.67
C ILE A 91 18.67 4.28 -4.50
N PHE A 92 17.71 3.39 -4.79
CA PHE A 92 16.96 2.69 -3.75
C PHE A 92 17.88 1.85 -2.84
N ASP A 93 18.79 1.05 -3.42
CA ASP A 93 19.77 0.27 -2.67
C ASP A 93 20.63 1.17 -1.78
N MET A 94 21.05 2.32 -2.32
CA MET A 94 21.87 3.31 -1.59
C MET A 94 21.11 3.91 -0.40
N ILE A 95 19.83 4.24 -0.57
CA ILE A 95 18.99 4.78 0.50
C ILE A 95 18.87 3.78 1.63
N LEU A 96 18.53 2.51 1.34
CA LEU A 96 18.43 1.47 2.36
C LEU A 96 19.74 1.31 3.16
N LYS A 97 20.87 1.30 2.47
CA LYS A 97 22.19 1.24 3.11
C LYS A 97 22.47 2.48 3.96
N GLU A 98 22.14 3.66 3.46
CA GLU A 98 22.34 4.94 4.16
C GLU A 98 21.47 5.01 5.43
N TRP A 99 20.20 4.62 5.35
CA TRP A 99 19.31 4.59 6.51
C TRP A 99 19.84 3.67 7.61
N CYS A 100 20.22 2.43 7.25
CA CYS A 100 20.85 1.51 8.21
C CYS A 100 22.16 2.07 8.79
N GLY A 101 22.97 2.71 7.97
CA GLY A 101 24.26 3.27 8.40
C GLY A 101 24.15 4.53 9.28
N ARG A 102 22.98 5.13 9.39
CA ARG A 102 22.71 6.26 10.31
C ARG A 102 22.48 5.79 11.74
N GLU A 103 22.10 4.52 11.93
CA GLU A 103 21.82 3.95 13.25
C GLU A 103 23.11 3.39 13.86
N PRO A 104 23.66 4.00 14.94
CA PRO A 104 24.95 3.62 15.50
C PRO A 104 24.96 2.25 16.18
N ASN A 105 23.78 1.69 16.46
CA ASN A 105 23.55 0.39 17.08
C ASN A 105 23.06 -0.67 16.07
N LEU A 106 23.30 -0.46 14.77
CA LEU A 106 22.97 -1.41 13.73
C LEU A 106 24.21 -1.76 12.90
N ASP A 107 24.68 -3.00 13.02
CA ASP A 107 25.77 -3.55 12.23
C ASP A 107 25.29 -4.29 10.98
N LEU A 108 25.88 -3.97 9.82
CA LEU A 108 25.56 -4.58 8.52
C LEU A 108 26.61 -5.62 8.13
N TYR A 109 26.16 -6.85 7.85
CA TYR A 109 26.95 -7.95 7.34
C TYR A 109 26.55 -8.27 5.89
N PHE A 110 27.23 -7.66 4.92
CA PHE A 110 27.02 -7.95 3.49
C PHE A 110 27.80 -9.17 3.02
N ASN A 111 27.37 -9.79 1.92
CA ASN A 111 27.95 -11.01 1.35
C ASN A 111 28.10 -12.14 2.38
N THR A 112 27.16 -12.17 3.33
CA THR A 112 27.21 -13.01 4.51
C THR A 112 25.99 -13.94 4.55
N ARG A 113 26.24 -15.24 4.43
CA ARG A 113 25.20 -16.26 4.44
C ARG A 113 25.11 -16.90 5.83
N VAL A 114 23.89 -17.18 6.28
CA VAL A 114 23.67 -18.05 7.43
C VAL A 114 23.94 -19.50 6.99
N ASP A 115 24.85 -20.18 7.68
CA ASP A 115 25.24 -21.56 7.37
C ASP A 115 24.61 -22.55 8.33
N ASP A 116 24.49 -22.20 9.61
CA ASP A 116 24.01 -23.08 10.66
C ASP A 116 23.35 -22.30 11.80
N VAL A 117 22.46 -22.99 12.54
CA VAL A 117 21.70 -22.45 13.67
C VAL A 117 21.85 -23.40 14.87
N GLU A 118 22.42 -22.91 15.93
CA GLU A 118 22.54 -23.64 17.21
C GLU A 118 21.29 -23.42 18.05
N THR A 119 20.62 -24.50 18.43
CA THR A 119 19.40 -24.45 19.24
C THR A 119 19.53 -25.27 20.52
N GLU A 120 18.88 -24.80 21.59
CA GLU A 120 18.75 -25.53 22.87
C GLU A 120 17.37 -25.21 23.45
N ASP A 121 16.64 -26.21 23.92
CA ASP A 121 15.32 -26.09 24.57
C ASP A 121 14.33 -25.19 23.78
N ASP A 122 14.13 -25.44 22.51
CA ASP A 122 13.27 -24.68 21.61
C ASP A 122 13.64 -23.18 21.47
N ARG A 123 14.93 -22.88 21.67
CA ARG A 123 15.47 -21.52 21.51
C ARG A 123 16.74 -21.53 20.69
N ILE A 124 16.88 -20.56 19.81
CA ILE A 124 18.11 -20.31 19.09
C ILE A 124 19.10 -19.65 20.05
N GLN A 125 20.32 -20.19 20.13
CA GLN A 125 21.43 -19.66 20.93
C GLN A 125 22.37 -18.79 20.10
N SER A 126 22.63 -19.23 18.87
CA SER A 126 23.50 -18.53 17.95
C SER A 126 23.22 -18.92 16.50
N VAL A 127 23.64 -18.07 15.57
CA VAL A 127 23.76 -18.40 14.14
C VAL A 127 25.22 -18.33 13.74
N SER A 128 25.67 -19.33 12.96
CA SER A 128 26.97 -19.30 12.29
C SER A 128 26.80 -18.74 10.90
N VAL A 129 27.58 -17.71 10.55
CA VAL A 129 27.48 -17.03 9.26
C VAL A 129 28.84 -16.88 8.61
N THR A 130 28.92 -17.13 7.30
CA THR A 130 30.16 -16.96 6.53
C THR A 130 30.08 -15.72 5.64
N GLN A 131 31.01 -14.79 5.86
CA GLN A 131 31.26 -13.66 4.98
C GLN A 131 32.34 -14.03 3.97
N HIS A 132 31.90 -14.39 2.75
CA HIS A 132 32.81 -14.87 1.71
C HIS A 132 33.83 -13.82 1.26
N SER A 133 33.43 -12.55 1.22
CA SER A 133 34.28 -11.44 0.76
C SER A 133 35.49 -11.16 1.66
N THR A 134 35.45 -11.56 2.93
CA THR A 134 36.53 -11.37 3.91
C THR A 134 37.08 -12.68 4.45
N GLU A 135 36.57 -13.83 3.97
CA GLU A 135 36.93 -15.19 4.42
C GLU A 135 36.75 -15.36 5.94
N THR A 136 35.72 -14.73 6.52
CA THR A 136 35.47 -14.70 7.97
C THR A 136 34.20 -15.46 8.30
N ILE A 137 34.28 -16.32 9.33
CA ILE A 137 33.13 -16.99 9.94
C ILE A 137 32.80 -16.24 11.24
N TYR A 138 31.55 -15.81 11.35
CA TYR A 138 31.06 -15.20 12.58
C TYR A 138 30.11 -16.16 13.28
N ARG A 139 30.19 -16.22 14.60
CA ARG A 139 29.17 -16.79 15.47
C ARG A 139 28.44 -15.64 16.15
N LEU A 140 27.19 -15.38 15.79
CA LEU A 140 26.39 -14.29 16.32
C LEU A 140 25.38 -14.81 17.33
N ARG A 141 25.48 -14.31 18.57
CA ARG A 141 24.60 -14.66 19.69
C ARG A 141 23.63 -13.52 19.96
N ALA A 142 22.39 -13.87 20.27
CA ALA A 142 21.37 -12.92 20.69
C ALA A 142 20.26 -13.63 21.49
N PRO A 143 19.52 -12.93 22.35
CA PRO A 143 18.29 -13.45 22.94
C PRO A 143 17.15 -13.60 21.91
N LEU A 144 17.15 -12.82 20.81
CA LEU A 144 16.12 -12.81 19.78
C LEU A 144 16.69 -12.92 18.37
N PHE A 145 15.96 -13.61 17.50
CA PHE A 145 16.29 -13.81 16.10
C PHE A 145 15.09 -13.51 15.20
N VAL A 146 15.36 -13.00 14.00
CA VAL A 146 14.34 -12.78 12.95
C VAL A 146 14.76 -13.53 11.70
N ASP A 147 13.88 -14.40 11.20
CA ASP A 147 14.01 -14.97 9.86
C ASP A 147 13.38 -14.01 8.86
N ALA A 148 14.22 -13.29 8.11
CA ALA A 148 13.86 -12.44 6.99
C ALA A 148 14.50 -12.94 5.67
N THR A 149 14.93 -14.20 5.62
CA THR A 149 15.61 -14.80 4.46
C THR A 149 14.69 -14.97 3.25
N GLY A 150 13.39 -14.82 3.47
CA GLY A 150 12.33 -14.96 2.48
C GLY A 150 11.92 -16.41 2.23
N ASP A 151 12.81 -17.36 2.48
CA ASP A 151 12.56 -18.78 2.27
C ASP A 151 12.53 -19.58 3.60
N GLY A 152 12.57 -18.90 4.75
CA GLY A 152 12.48 -19.57 6.06
C GLY A 152 13.69 -20.45 6.37
N PHE A 153 14.89 -20.03 5.97
CA PHE A 153 16.10 -20.85 6.16
C PHE A 153 16.46 -21.00 7.65
N VAL A 154 16.43 -19.89 8.41
CA VAL A 154 16.75 -19.92 9.84
C VAL A 154 15.71 -20.74 10.60
N ALA A 155 14.44 -20.58 10.22
CA ALA A 155 13.35 -21.34 10.82
C ALA A 155 13.49 -22.86 10.58
N ASP A 156 13.79 -23.27 9.34
CA ASP A 156 14.03 -24.67 8.99
C ASP A 156 15.23 -25.23 9.77
N ALA A 157 16.35 -24.51 9.79
CA ALA A 157 17.58 -24.94 10.50
C ALA A 157 17.37 -25.00 12.02
N ALA A 158 16.50 -24.14 12.57
CA ALA A 158 16.14 -24.15 14.01
C ALA A 158 15.11 -25.21 14.38
N GLY A 159 14.54 -25.96 13.41
CA GLY A 159 13.47 -26.92 13.64
C GLY A 159 12.10 -26.30 13.88
N ALA A 160 11.85 -25.10 13.33
CA ALA A 160 10.53 -24.49 13.34
C ALA A 160 9.57 -25.25 12.42
N GLU A 161 8.32 -25.36 12.85
CA GLU A 161 7.28 -25.98 12.04
C GLU A 161 6.89 -25.05 10.88
N PHE A 162 6.77 -25.62 9.68
CA PHE A 162 6.39 -24.88 8.47
C PHE A 162 5.58 -25.74 7.51
N ARG A 163 4.97 -25.07 6.52
CA ARG A 163 4.31 -25.70 5.37
C ARG A 163 4.96 -25.29 4.05
N ILE A 164 4.89 -26.17 3.07
CA ILE A 164 5.13 -25.91 1.66
C ILE A 164 4.00 -26.58 0.88
N GLY A 165 3.52 -25.92 -0.17
CA GLY A 165 2.42 -26.45 -0.97
C GLY A 165 1.10 -25.75 -0.70
N ARG A 166 0.03 -26.22 -1.34
CA ARG A 166 -1.30 -25.63 -1.26
C ARG A 166 -2.18 -26.45 -0.30
N GLU A 167 -2.92 -25.76 0.54
CA GLU A 167 -3.99 -26.33 1.35
C GLU A 167 -5.16 -26.72 0.44
N GLY A 168 -5.86 -27.82 0.76
CA GLY A 168 -7.10 -28.20 0.12
C GLY A 168 -8.29 -27.38 0.61
N GLN A 169 -9.37 -27.37 -0.19
CA GLN A 169 -10.60 -26.67 0.19
C GLN A 169 -11.21 -27.19 1.50
N ASP A 170 -10.99 -28.47 1.82
CA ASP A 170 -11.46 -29.11 3.03
C ASP A 170 -10.83 -28.55 4.32
N GLU A 171 -9.64 -27.92 4.23
CA GLU A 171 -8.93 -27.43 5.41
C GLU A 171 -9.47 -26.05 5.90
N PHE A 172 -9.64 -25.10 4.99
CA PHE A 172 -10.05 -23.73 5.33
C PHE A 172 -11.29 -23.24 4.57
N GLY A 173 -11.85 -24.02 3.65
CA GLY A 173 -12.97 -23.61 2.82
C GLY A 173 -12.65 -22.49 1.83
N GLU A 174 -11.39 -22.32 1.46
CA GLU A 174 -10.95 -21.24 0.56
C GLU A 174 -11.35 -21.57 -0.90
N HIS A 175 -12.15 -20.76 -1.52
CA HIS A 175 -12.69 -20.99 -2.88
C HIS A 175 -11.62 -20.99 -4.00
N LEU A 176 -10.43 -20.40 -3.76
CA LEU A 176 -9.31 -20.43 -4.69
C LEU A 176 -8.31 -21.57 -4.41
N ALA A 177 -8.53 -22.35 -3.34
CA ALA A 177 -7.73 -23.52 -3.04
C ALA A 177 -8.10 -24.69 -3.97
N PRO A 178 -7.16 -25.62 -4.27
CA PRO A 178 -7.47 -26.85 -4.98
C PRO A 178 -8.41 -27.73 -4.14
N GLU A 179 -9.13 -28.66 -4.79
CA GLU A 179 -10.01 -29.62 -4.08
C GLU A 179 -9.23 -30.40 -3.00
N GLU A 180 -8.05 -30.91 -3.38
CA GLU A 180 -7.13 -31.62 -2.48
C GLU A 180 -5.81 -30.83 -2.35
N GLY A 181 -5.24 -30.78 -1.15
CA GLY A 181 -3.95 -30.18 -0.91
C GLY A 181 -2.81 -30.87 -1.66
N ASP A 182 -1.82 -30.12 -2.09
CA ASP A 182 -0.68 -30.64 -2.83
C ASP A 182 0.65 -29.94 -2.45
N SER A 183 1.76 -30.33 -3.07
CA SER A 183 3.08 -29.75 -2.82
C SER A 183 3.43 -28.57 -3.73
N LYS A 184 2.51 -28.12 -4.59
CA LYS A 184 2.75 -27.05 -5.54
C LYS A 184 2.75 -25.69 -4.84
N THR A 185 3.53 -24.74 -5.38
CA THR A 185 3.67 -23.38 -4.88
C THR A 185 3.40 -22.37 -5.98
N LEU A 186 3.34 -21.08 -5.62
CA LEU A 186 3.43 -20.01 -6.62
C LEU A 186 4.78 -20.09 -7.33
N PRO A 187 4.81 -20.00 -8.67
CA PRO A 187 6.05 -20.21 -9.44
C PRO A 187 7.06 -19.07 -9.22
N CYS A 188 8.32 -19.34 -9.50
CA CYS A 188 9.37 -18.34 -9.65
C CYS A 188 9.12 -17.48 -10.88
N ALA A 189 9.47 -16.21 -10.82
CA ALA A 189 9.47 -15.32 -11.96
C ALA A 189 10.88 -14.99 -12.46
N LEU A 190 10.96 -14.51 -13.71
CA LEU A 190 12.12 -13.83 -14.26
C LEU A 190 11.64 -12.51 -14.86
N TYR A 191 12.40 -11.44 -14.64
CA TYR A 191 12.21 -10.19 -15.36
C TYR A 191 13.25 -10.03 -16.46
N LEU A 192 12.81 -9.52 -17.63
CA LEU A 192 13.67 -9.17 -18.75
C LEU A 192 13.43 -7.71 -19.09
N ILE A 193 14.54 -6.97 -19.30
CA ILE A 193 14.51 -5.57 -19.70
C ILE A 193 15.12 -5.41 -21.07
N ALA A 194 14.43 -4.70 -21.94
CA ALA A 194 14.93 -4.33 -23.24
C ALA A 194 14.99 -2.81 -23.40
N HIS A 195 16.07 -2.33 -24.01
CA HIS A 195 16.29 -0.92 -24.30
C HIS A 195 16.14 -0.64 -25.78
N ARG A 196 15.51 0.46 -26.14
CA ARG A 196 15.45 0.95 -27.49
C ARG A 196 16.80 1.56 -27.90
N ARG A 197 17.30 1.15 -29.07
CA ARG A 197 18.51 1.67 -29.72
C ARG A 197 18.14 2.54 -30.93
N GLU A 198 19.08 3.28 -31.43
CA GLU A 198 18.91 4.11 -32.63
C GLU A 198 18.79 3.31 -33.93
N LYS A 199 19.29 2.09 -33.94
CA LYS A 199 19.34 1.21 -35.11
C LYS A 199 18.59 -0.09 -34.87
N SER A 200 18.27 -0.77 -35.98
CA SER A 200 17.76 -2.15 -35.88
C SER A 200 18.73 -3.05 -35.11
N MET A 201 18.19 -3.81 -34.19
CA MET A 201 18.91 -4.74 -33.30
C MET A 201 18.42 -6.18 -33.57
N PRO A 202 18.97 -6.87 -34.59
CA PRO A 202 18.59 -8.25 -34.87
C PRO A 202 18.98 -9.15 -33.69
N PHE A 203 18.19 -10.17 -33.43
CA PHE A 203 18.47 -11.17 -32.42
C PHE A 203 18.77 -12.50 -33.09
N THR A 204 19.95 -13.06 -32.80
CA THR A 204 20.34 -14.43 -33.21
C THR A 204 20.21 -15.32 -31.98
N PRO A 205 19.25 -16.26 -31.98
CA PRO A 205 19.00 -17.10 -30.82
C PRO A 205 20.16 -18.09 -30.59
N PRO A 206 20.60 -18.29 -29.35
CA PRO A 206 21.50 -19.39 -29.01
C PRO A 206 20.77 -20.74 -29.08
N ASP A 207 21.55 -21.83 -29.24
CA ASP A 207 20.97 -23.16 -29.45
C ASP A 207 20.26 -23.76 -28.21
N TRP A 208 20.53 -23.21 -27.03
CA TRP A 208 20.02 -23.75 -25.77
C TRP A 208 18.64 -23.22 -25.37
N ILE A 209 18.06 -22.23 -26.10
CA ILE A 209 16.74 -21.67 -25.79
C ILE A 209 15.60 -22.57 -26.24
N TYR A 210 14.45 -22.46 -25.59
CA TYR A 210 13.21 -23.07 -26.10
C TYR A 210 12.74 -22.34 -27.35
N LYS A 211 12.33 -23.08 -28.39
CA LYS A 211 11.84 -22.47 -29.63
C LYS A 211 10.35 -22.33 -29.66
N HIS A 212 9.88 -21.11 -29.91
CA HIS A 212 8.48 -20.76 -30.04
C HIS A 212 8.25 -20.12 -31.41
N GLU A 213 7.78 -20.92 -32.36
CA GLU A 213 7.66 -20.50 -33.77
C GLU A 213 6.26 -19.88 -34.06
N SER A 214 5.27 -20.13 -33.18
CA SER A 214 3.90 -19.67 -33.35
C SER A 214 3.38 -18.90 -32.14
N CYS A 215 2.53 -17.89 -32.40
CA CYS A 215 1.77 -17.23 -31.33
C CYS A 215 0.84 -18.19 -30.58
N ASP A 216 0.47 -19.32 -31.16
CA ASP A 216 -0.35 -20.36 -30.54
C ASP A 216 0.44 -21.18 -29.47
N ASP A 217 1.78 -21.06 -29.44
CA ASP A 217 2.60 -21.64 -28.39
C ASP A 217 2.40 -20.95 -27.03
N PHE A 218 1.74 -19.77 -27.04
CA PHE A 218 1.47 -18.96 -25.85
C PHE A 218 -0.03 -18.72 -25.63
N PRO A 219 -0.83 -19.79 -25.47
CA PRO A 219 -2.25 -19.62 -25.21
C PRO A 219 -2.42 -18.80 -23.92
N HIS A 220 -3.28 -17.81 -23.96
CA HIS A 220 -3.54 -16.91 -22.82
C HIS A 220 -2.32 -16.10 -22.33
N ARG A 221 -1.22 -16.02 -23.09
CA ARG A 221 -0.07 -15.16 -22.77
C ARG A 221 -0.02 -13.99 -23.73
N PRO A 222 -0.56 -12.84 -23.31
CA PRO A 222 -0.62 -11.67 -24.17
C PRO A 222 0.79 -11.18 -24.46
N HIS A 223 1.19 -11.16 -25.75
CA HIS A 223 2.54 -10.80 -26.22
C HIS A 223 2.56 -10.03 -27.54
N VAL A 224 1.39 -9.77 -28.16
CA VAL A 224 1.26 -8.94 -29.37
C VAL A 224 1.01 -7.48 -29.01
N VAL A 225 1.57 -6.56 -29.82
CA VAL A 225 1.64 -5.12 -29.54
C VAL A 225 0.29 -4.48 -29.28
N ASP A 226 -0.75 -4.89 -29.98
CA ASP A 226 -2.11 -4.34 -29.84
C ASP A 226 -2.84 -4.85 -28.59
N LYS A 227 -2.50 -6.02 -28.08
CA LYS A 227 -3.10 -6.59 -26.88
C LYS A 227 -2.38 -6.15 -25.60
N PHE A 228 -1.19 -5.60 -25.74
CA PHE A 228 -0.45 -4.90 -24.71
C PHE A 228 -0.37 -3.46 -25.11
N ASP A 229 -0.59 -2.63 -24.17
CA ASP A 229 -0.24 -1.23 -24.19
C ASP A 229 1.27 -0.96 -24.51
N LEU A 230 1.98 -1.94 -25.09
CA LEU A 230 3.34 -1.83 -25.59
C LEU A 230 3.42 -0.80 -26.72
N GLY A 231 2.41 -0.69 -27.58
CA GLY A 231 2.41 0.24 -28.70
C GLY A 231 2.58 1.71 -28.31
N LYS A 232 1.97 2.13 -27.21
CA LYS A 232 2.12 3.49 -26.66
C LYS A 232 3.48 3.71 -25.97
N ARG A 233 4.15 2.63 -25.51
CA ARG A 233 5.44 2.67 -24.81
C ARG A 233 6.63 2.59 -25.74
N LEU A 234 6.44 1.97 -26.90
CA LEU A 234 7.53 1.62 -27.81
C LEU A 234 8.09 2.81 -28.61
N ASN A 235 7.42 3.96 -28.59
CA ASN A 235 7.76 5.10 -29.46
C ASN A 235 8.51 6.24 -28.76
N GLU A 236 8.79 6.14 -27.48
CA GLU A 236 9.54 7.17 -26.74
C GLU A 236 11.05 6.91 -26.87
N GLU A 237 11.79 7.92 -27.31
CA GLU A 237 13.23 7.89 -27.48
C GLU A 237 13.93 7.59 -26.14
N GLY A 238 14.82 6.58 -26.13
CA GLY A 238 15.54 6.13 -24.94
C GLY A 238 14.74 5.29 -23.96
N SER A 239 13.55 4.80 -24.34
CA SER A 239 12.70 4.01 -23.46
C SER A 239 13.28 2.62 -23.16
N ALA A 240 13.24 2.25 -21.89
CA ALA A 240 13.39 0.88 -21.44
C ALA A 240 12.00 0.27 -21.25
N ILE A 241 11.84 -0.98 -21.68
CA ILE A 241 10.62 -1.76 -21.41
C ILE A 241 10.97 -2.94 -20.53
N GLN A 242 10.16 -3.17 -19.51
CA GLN A 242 10.17 -4.41 -18.76
C GLN A 242 9.19 -5.36 -19.44
N LEU A 243 9.70 -6.52 -19.86
CA LEU A 243 8.88 -7.55 -20.46
C LEU A 243 8.25 -8.41 -19.37
N PHE A 244 7.17 -8.93 -19.68
CA PHE A 244 6.17 -9.81 -19.09
C PHE A 244 6.45 -10.36 -17.69
N TRP A 245 5.65 -9.93 -16.73
CA TRP A 245 5.58 -10.46 -15.37
C TRP A 245 5.16 -11.95 -15.30
N TRP A 246 4.64 -12.50 -16.38
CA TRP A 246 4.22 -13.91 -16.49
C TRP A 246 5.33 -14.86 -16.94
N PHE A 247 6.57 -14.41 -17.14
CA PHE A 247 7.72 -15.32 -17.21
C PHE A 247 7.89 -16.00 -15.87
N SER A 248 7.28 -17.16 -15.71
CA SER A 248 7.33 -17.89 -14.44
C SER A 248 7.25 -19.40 -14.67
N LEU A 249 7.98 -20.16 -13.82
CA LEU A 249 8.06 -21.61 -13.83
C LEU A 249 8.35 -22.18 -12.44
N GLY A 250 8.25 -23.48 -12.30
CA GLY A 250 8.82 -24.24 -11.19
C GLY A 250 7.94 -24.36 -9.95
N GLY A 251 6.67 -23.89 -9.98
CA GLY A 251 5.76 -24.09 -8.85
C GLY A 251 5.32 -25.54 -8.64
N GLU A 252 5.55 -26.41 -9.63
CA GLU A 252 5.29 -27.85 -9.54
C GLU A 252 6.42 -28.65 -8.89
N ARG A 253 7.56 -28.00 -8.65
CA ARG A 253 8.81 -28.61 -8.20
C ARG A 253 9.21 -28.10 -6.84
N ASN A 254 10.26 -28.71 -6.27
CA ASN A 254 10.85 -28.16 -5.06
C ASN A 254 11.60 -26.86 -5.38
N ILE A 255 10.91 -25.76 -5.20
CA ILE A 255 11.33 -24.40 -5.58
C ILE A 255 12.65 -23.95 -4.91
N ILE A 256 13.05 -24.60 -3.83
CA ILE A 256 14.31 -24.33 -3.12
C ILE A 256 15.43 -25.24 -3.67
N LYS A 257 15.21 -26.57 -3.67
CA LYS A 257 16.25 -27.54 -4.03
C LYS A 257 16.60 -27.55 -5.52
N GLU A 258 15.62 -27.22 -6.36
CA GLU A 258 15.76 -27.16 -7.81
C GLU A 258 15.95 -25.76 -8.36
N SER A 259 16.32 -24.80 -7.50
CA SER A 259 16.41 -23.37 -7.82
C SER A 259 17.28 -23.09 -9.06
N GLU A 260 18.46 -23.72 -9.14
CA GLU A 260 19.38 -23.49 -10.26
C GLU A 260 18.82 -24.03 -11.58
N THR A 261 18.25 -25.24 -11.57
CA THR A 261 17.58 -25.79 -12.76
C THR A 261 16.38 -24.98 -13.20
N ILE A 262 15.60 -24.44 -12.22
CA ILE A 262 14.47 -23.53 -12.52
C ILE A 262 15.00 -22.25 -13.17
N GLN A 263 16.13 -21.70 -12.72
CA GLN A 263 16.73 -20.50 -13.32
C GLN A 263 17.16 -20.76 -14.77
N ASP A 264 17.87 -21.85 -15.01
CA ASP A 264 18.31 -22.21 -16.37
C ASP A 264 17.13 -22.34 -17.32
N GLU A 265 16.03 -22.99 -16.89
CA GLU A 265 14.83 -23.13 -17.71
C GLU A 265 14.09 -21.80 -17.89
N LEU A 266 14.02 -20.94 -16.84
CA LEU A 266 13.43 -19.60 -16.96
C LEU A 266 14.19 -18.74 -17.97
N GLU A 267 15.52 -18.82 -17.98
CA GLU A 267 16.34 -18.10 -18.97
C GLU A 267 16.09 -18.63 -20.37
N ALA A 268 16.05 -19.96 -20.54
CA ALA A 268 15.79 -20.58 -21.82
C ALA A 268 14.40 -20.21 -22.37
N GLU A 269 13.38 -20.17 -21.53
CA GLU A 269 12.02 -19.75 -21.91
C GLU A 269 11.96 -18.27 -22.22
N ALA A 270 12.53 -17.41 -21.37
CA ALA A 270 12.49 -15.96 -21.58
C ALA A 270 13.22 -15.54 -22.87
N MET A 271 14.36 -16.16 -23.14
CA MET A 271 15.09 -15.93 -24.39
C MET A 271 14.38 -16.54 -25.61
N GLY A 272 13.66 -17.63 -25.44
CA GLY A 272 12.81 -18.22 -26.49
C GLY A 272 11.61 -17.33 -26.81
N VAL A 273 10.96 -16.75 -25.81
CA VAL A 273 9.91 -15.75 -26.03
C VAL A 273 10.49 -14.50 -26.69
N TRP A 274 11.67 -14.04 -26.27
CA TRP A 274 12.34 -12.90 -26.92
C TRP A 274 12.66 -13.20 -28.40
N ASP A 275 13.12 -14.39 -28.72
CA ASP A 275 13.32 -14.87 -30.11
C ASP A 275 12.00 -14.81 -30.89
N HIS A 276 10.94 -15.35 -30.33
CA HIS A 276 9.60 -15.31 -30.93
C HIS A 276 9.20 -13.87 -31.26
N LEU A 277 9.29 -12.96 -30.31
CA LEU A 277 8.93 -11.55 -30.47
C LEU A 277 9.75 -10.85 -31.57
N LYS A 278 11.02 -11.19 -31.70
CA LYS A 278 11.94 -10.58 -32.68
C LYS A 278 11.84 -11.19 -34.07
N ASN A 279 11.62 -12.50 -34.18
CA ASN A 279 11.81 -13.26 -35.39
C ASN A 279 10.54 -13.97 -35.94
N HIS A 280 9.59 -14.35 -35.05
CA HIS A 280 8.48 -15.25 -35.39
C HIS A 280 7.09 -14.69 -35.17
N CYS A 281 6.95 -13.65 -34.34
CA CYS A 281 5.66 -13.03 -34.02
C CYS A 281 5.05 -12.26 -35.20
N ALA A 282 3.85 -11.75 -35.06
CA ALA A 282 3.17 -10.89 -36.03
C ALA A 282 4.06 -9.71 -36.48
N ASP A 283 3.97 -9.32 -37.76
CA ASP A 283 4.81 -8.27 -38.37
C ASP A 283 4.81 -6.95 -37.58
N GLU A 284 3.67 -6.57 -37.01
CA GLU A 284 3.53 -5.35 -36.23
C GLU A 284 4.36 -5.40 -34.96
N THR A 285 4.35 -6.54 -34.25
CA THR A 285 5.16 -6.76 -33.05
C THR A 285 6.65 -6.76 -33.38
N ARG A 286 7.05 -7.47 -34.46
CA ARG A 286 8.44 -7.50 -34.91
C ARG A 286 8.96 -6.10 -35.29
N LYS A 287 8.17 -5.31 -36.00
CA LYS A 287 8.51 -3.92 -36.38
C LYS A 287 8.61 -3.02 -35.15
N ALA A 288 7.66 -3.14 -34.22
CA ALA A 288 7.66 -2.36 -32.97
C ALA A 288 8.91 -2.63 -32.11
N LEU A 289 9.39 -3.87 -32.11
CA LEU A 289 10.57 -4.28 -31.35
C LEU A 289 11.87 -4.28 -32.14
N GLU A 290 11.85 -3.89 -33.43
CA GLU A 290 13.03 -3.94 -34.30
C GLU A 290 14.27 -3.30 -33.67
N CYS A 291 14.13 -2.13 -33.10
CA CYS A 291 15.22 -1.38 -32.48
C CYS A 291 15.47 -1.73 -31.00
N TYR A 292 14.80 -2.74 -30.44
CA TYR A 292 15.00 -3.12 -29.05
C TYR A 292 16.01 -4.25 -28.88
N GLU A 293 16.85 -4.12 -27.84
CA GLU A 293 17.84 -5.08 -27.42
C GLU A 293 17.55 -5.52 -25.99
N ALA A 294 17.49 -6.83 -25.71
CA ALA A 294 17.46 -7.35 -24.35
C ALA A 294 18.81 -7.07 -23.68
N VAL A 295 18.80 -6.29 -22.61
CA VAL A 295 20.04 -5.80 -21.97
C VAL A 295 20.24 -6.37 -20.55
N TRP A 296 19.18 -6.88 -19.96
CA TRP A 296 19.23 -7.41 -18.60
C TRP A 296 18.08 -8.37 -18.34
N TRP A 297 18.34 -9.41 -17.58
CA TRP A 297 17.34 -10.30 -16.98
C TRP A 297 17.79 -10.73 -15.58
N SER A 298 16.84 -11.22 -14.77
CA SER A 298 17.12 -11.61 -13.38
C SER A 298 18.16 -12.74 -13.33
N PRO A 299 19.28 -12.57 -12.59
CA PRO A 299 20.34 -13.58 -12.51
C PRO A 299 20.02 -14.73 -11.55
N PHE A 300 18.82 -14.76 -10.97
CA PHE A 300 18.31 -15.80 -10.08
C PHE A 300 16.78 -15.80 -10.11
N PRO A 301 16.15 -16.94 -9.76
CA PRO A 301 14.71 -17.05 -9.82
C PRO A 301 14.04 -16.20 -8.73
N LEU A 302 13.09 -15.37 -9.15
CA LEU A 302 12.35 -14.48 -8.25
C LEU A 302 11.20 -15.25 -7.61
N ARG A 303 11.46 -15.86 -6.45
CA ARG A 303 10.49 -16.68 -5.74
C ARG A 303 9.34 -15.84 -5.20
N ARG A 304 8.11 -16.29 -5.45
CA ARG A 304 6.88 -15.71 -4.88
C ARG A 304 6.49 -16.38 -3.56
N GLU A 305 6.73 -17.67 -3.44
CA GLU A 305 6.40 -18.49 -2.28
C GLU A 305 7.53 -19.52 -2.01
N SER A 306 7.61 -20.00 -0.77
CA SER A 306 8.43 -21.15 -0.36
C SER A 306 7.92 -21.67 0.98
N ARG A 307 8.78 -21.81 2.03
CA ARG A 307 8.32 -22.19 3.37
C ARG A 307 7.47 -21.09 3.98
N ARG A 308 6.34 -21.49 4.55
CA ARG A 308 5.44 -20.67 5.37
C ARG A 308 5.51 -21.22 6.79
N VAL A 309 6.26 -20.54 7.65
CA VAL A 309 6.50 -20.96 9.04
C VAL A 309 5.23 -20.78 9.85
N LEU A 310 4.89 -21.76 10.68
CA LEU A 310 3.64 -21.72 11.44
C LEU A 310 3.78 -20.84 12.70
N GLY A 311 2.92 -19.84 12.75
CA GLY A 311 2.67 -19.00 13.91
C GLY A 311 1.56 -19.58 14.80
N ASP A 312 1.14 -18.83 15.80
CA ASP A 312 -0.04 -19.19 16.61
C ASP A 312 -1.35 -19.07 15.84
N THR A 313 -1.35 -18.23 14.81
CA THR A 313 -2.47 -18.06 13.87
C THR A 313 -1.95 -18.29 12.45
N MET A 314 -2.79 -18.78 11.56
CA MET A 314 -2.58 -18.78 10.12
C MET A 314 -3.60 -17.81 9.50
N LEU A 315 -3.12 -16.77 8.83
CA LEU A 315 -3.98 -15.87 8.08
C LEU A 315 -4.43 -16.56 6.79
N THR A 316 -5.73 -16.64 6.56
CA THR A 316 -6.33 -17.32 5.40
C THR A 316 -6.85 -16.33 4.37
N GLY A 317 -7.10 -16.83 3.14
CA GLY A 317 -7.77 -16.05 2.10
C GLY A 317 -9.16 -15.58 2.51
N ASN A 318 -9.90 -16.40 3.28
CA ASN A 318 -11.20 -16.01 3.81
C ASN A 318 -11.10 -14.81 4.76
N ASP A 319 -10.12 -14.80 5.67
CA ASP A 319 -9.87 -13.64 6.55
C ASP A 319 -9.59 -12.37 5.74
N ILE A 320 -8.89 -12.50 4.60
CA ILE A 320 -8.59 -11.40 3.68
C ILE A 320 -9.85 -10.92 2.97
N PHE A 321 -10.65 -11.82 2.40
CA PHE A 321 -11.88 -11.47 1.69
C PHE A 321 -12.95 -10.85 2.60
N GLU A 322 -12.98 -11.28 3.86
CA GLU A 322 -13.90 -10.76 4.88
C GLU A 322 -13.39 -9.45 5.53
N ALA A 323 -12.19 -9.01 5.18
CA ALA A 323 -11.51 -7.86 5.80
C ALA A 323 -11.50 -7.96 7.34
N LYS A 324 -11.22 -9.17 7.85
CA LYS A 324 -11.28 -9.48 9.27
C LYS A 324 -10.34 -8.60 10.09
N LEU A 325 -10.86 -8.04 11.18
CA LEU A 325 -10.08 -7.25 12.14
C LEU A 325 -9.64 -8.14 13.29
N PHE A 326 -8.36 -8.47 13.32
CA PHE A 326 -7.75 -9.19 14.43
C PHE A 326 -7.48 -8.25 15.61
N GLU A 327 -7.59 -8.74 16.85
CA GLU A 327 -7.27 -7.95 18.03
C GLU A 327 -5.78 -7.61 18.12
N ASP A 328 -4.93 -8.56 17.71
CA ASP A 328 -3.48 -8.43 17.65
C ASP A 328 -2.96 -7.88 16.31
N ARG A 329 -3.79 -7.12 15.59
CA ARG A 329 -3.39 -6.49 14.32
C ARG A 329 -2.30 -5.45 14.50
N VAL A 330 -1.32 -5.44 13.61
CA VAL A 330 -0.16 -4.55 13.66
C VAL A 330 0.09 -3.77 12.38
N SER A 331 -0.62 -4.13 11.31
CA SER A 331 -0.50 -3.50 10.00
C SER A 331 -1.72 -3.85 9.15
N HIS A 332 -1.67 -3.49 7.89
CA HIS A 332 -2.71 -3.77 6.90
C HIS A 332 -2.13 -4.31 5.60
N GLY A 333 -2.97 -4.97 4.82
CA GLY A 333 -2.72 -5.31 3.44
C GLY A 333 -3.91 -4.93 2.56
N GLY A 334 -3.74 -4.96 1.25
CA GLY A 334 -4.77 -4.55 0.29
C GLY A 334 -4.42 -4.92 -1.15
N TRP A 335 -3.31 -5.62 -1.38
CA TRP A 335 -3.01 -6.20 -2.68
C TRP A 335 -4.07 -7.25 -3.03
N PRO A 336 -4.54 -7.33 -4.29
CA PRO A 336 -5.44 -8.39 -4.71
C PRO A 336 -4.89 -9.78 -4.35
N VAL A 337 -5.75 -10.72 -4.05
CA VAL A 337 -5.32 -12.12 -3.99
C VAL A 337 -4.97 -12.56 -5.41
N ASP A 338 -3.68 -12.74 -5.69
CA ASP A 338 -3.08 -12.94 -7.01
C ASP A 338 -2.41 -14.32 -7.05
N VAL A 339 -3.17 -15.31 -7.48
CA VAL A 339 -2.75 -16.70 -7.57
C VAL A 339 -2.29 -17.00 -9.00
N HIS A 340 -1.06 -17.49 -9.12
CA HIS A 340 -0.46 -17.88 -10.38
C HIS A 340 -0.48 -19.41 -10.54
N PRO A 341 -0.78 -19.94 -11.74
CA PRO A 341 -0.70 -21.38 -11.97
C PRO A 341 0.74 -21.88 -11.72
N PRO A 342 0.91 -23.00 -10.99
CA PRO A 342 2.23 -23.53 -10.67
C PRO A 342 3.12 -23.79 -11.88
N GLU A 343 2.52 -24.22 -12.99
CA GLU A 343 3.18 -24.50 -14.28
C GLU A 343 3.67 -23.21 -14.98
N GLY A 344 3.25 -22.05 -14.48
CA GLY A 344 3.65 -20.75 -14.99
C GLY A 344 3.38 -20.56 -16.47
N LEU A 345 4.41 -20.24 -17.25
CA LEU A 345 4.32 -20.02 -18.71
C LEU A 345 3.76 -21.24 -19.45
N ARG A 346 4.04 -22.46 -18.98
CA ARG A 346 3.60 -23.71 -19.60
C ARG A 346 2.15 -24.09 -19.28
N SER A 347 1.49 -23.37 -18.39
CA SER A 347 0.07 -23.59 -18.09
C SER A 347 -0.82 -23.22 -19.26
N LYS A 348 -1.91 -23.99 -19.41
CA LYS A 348 -3.01 -23.68 -20.35
C LYS A 348 -4.00 -22.68 -19.77
N ASP A 349 -3.91 -22.42 -18.45
CA ASP A 349 -4.75 -21.44 -17.77
C ASP A 349 -4.23 -20.01 -17.99
N PRO A 350 -5.04 -19.00 -17.73
CA PRO A 350 -4.59 -17.60 -17.69
C PRO A 350 -3.38 -17.41 -16.77
N PRO A 351 -2.54 -16.39 -17.03
CA PRO A 351 -1.27 -16.21 -16.29
C PRO A 351 -1.42 -15.94 -14.80
N CYS A 352 -2.59 -15.53 -14.37
CA CYS A 352 -2.97 -15.42 -12.95
C CYS A 352 -4.49 -15.37 -12.77
N ASP A 353 -4.94 -15.69 -11.58
CA ASP A 353 -6.26 -15.40 -11.07
C ASP A 353 -6.14 -14.31 -10.00
N GLN A 354 -6.62 -13.10 -10.31
CA GLN A 354 -6.55 -11.96 -9.39
C GLN A 354 -7.93 -11.63 -8.86
N THR A 355 -8.11 -11.75 -7.55
CA THR A 355 -9.32 -11.31 -6.87
C THR A 355 -9.05 -9.99 -6.14
N PHE A 356 -9.67 -8.92 -6.63
CA PHE A 356 -9.60 -7.58 -6.02
C PHE A 356 -10.39 -7.54 -4.73
N LEU A 357 -9.84 -6.85 -3.74
CA LEU A 357 -10.43 -6.71 -2.41
C LEU A 357 -11.30 -5.45 -2.35
N ASN A 358 -12.39 -5.52 -1.62
CA ASN A 358 -13.27 -4.36 -1.40
C ASN A 358 -12.75 -3.46 -0.28
N GLU A 359 -12.01 -4.02 0.66
CA GLU A 359 -11.50 -3.34 1.84
C GLU A 359 -10.07 -3.78 2.15
N LEU A 360 -9.37 -2.97 2.92
CA LEU A 360 -8.10 -3.35 3.53
C LEU A 360 -8.34 -4.43 4.58
N TYR A 361 -7.45 -5.42 4.66
CA TYR A 361 -7.47 -6.42 5.71
C TYR A 361 -6.38 -6.18 6.74
N SER A 362 -6.60 -6.64 7.98
CA SER A 362 -5.61 -6.51 9.04
C SER A 362 -4.60 -7.66 9.03
N VAL A 363 -3.35 -7.33 9.36
CA VAL A 363 -2.25 -8.30 9.52
C VAL A 363 -2.01 -8.52 11.01
N PRO A 364 -2.27 -9.73 11.55
CA PRO A 364 -2.09 -10.00 12.99
C PRO A 364 -0.62 -10.29 13.33
N PHE A 365 -0.19 -9.93 14.55
CA PHE A 365 1.16 -10.19 15.03
C PHE A 365 1.42 -11.70 15.23
N SER A 366 0.39 -12.48 15.57
CA SER A 366 0.45 -13.93 15.77
C SER A 366 0.90 -14.76 14.57
N ILE A 367 0.96 -14.18 13.37
CA ILE A 367 1.54 -14.83 12.19
C ILE A 367 3.04 -14.55 12.02
N MET A 368 3.62 -13.70 12.86
CA MET A 368 4.95 -13.12 12.69
C MET A 368 5.98 -13.65 13.70
N TYR A 369 5.69 -14.74 14.38
CA TYR A 369 6.64 -15.49 15.22
C TYR A 369 6.35 -16.98 15.14
N SER A 370 7.39 -17.79 15.40
CA SER A 370 7.26 -19.25 15.38
C SER A 370 6.45 -19.76 16.57
N ARG A 371 5.55 -20.72 16.30
CA ARG A 371 4.74 -21.33 17.37
C ARG A 371 5.53 -22.27 18.28
N ASN A 372 6.65 -22.81 17.80
CA ASN A 372 7.45 -23.78 18.56
C ASN A 372 8.89 -23.33 18.87
N ILE A 373 9.46 -22.36 18.16
CA ILE A 373 10.76 -21.76 18.50
C ILE A 373 10.52 -20.41 19.20
N LYS A 374 10.78 -20.38 20.52
CA LYS A 374 10.29 -19.32 21.43
C LYS A 374 10.82 -17.91 21.11
N ASN A 375 12.05 -17.80 20.63
CA ASN A 375 12.73 -16.54 20.38
C ASN A 375 12.96 -16.23 18.88
N LEU A 376 12.16 -16.89 18.01
CA LEU A 376 12.22 -16.68 16.58
C LEU A 376 10.99 -15.90 16.11
N MET A 377 11.22 -14.73 15.56
CA MET A 377 10.24 -13.93 14.81
C MET A 377 10.45 -14.07 13.30
N LEU A 378 9.44 -13.67 12.54
CA LEU A 378 9.36 -13.85 11.10
C LEU A 378 9.10 -12.51 10.41
N ALA A 379 9.86 -12.17 9.40
CA ALA A 379 9.67 -10.98 8.60
C ALA A 379 9.77 -11.31 7.10
N GLY A 380 8.72 -10.99 6.35
CA GLY A 380 8.68 -11.27 4.91
C GLY A 380 7.82 -12.47 4.55
N ARG A 381 8.14 -13.15 3.44
CA ARG A 381 7.28 -14.18 2.84
C ARG A 381 7.13 -15.46 3.66
N CYS A 382 8.00 -15.69 4.62
CA CYS A 382 7.97 -16.89 5.48
C CYS A 382 6.95 -16.83 6.64
N ILE A 383 6.12 -15.80 6.73
CA ILE A 383 5.08 -15.66 7.76
C ILE A 383 3.99 -16.74 7.64
N SER A 384 3.18 -16.89 8.71
CA SER A 384 2.16 -17.92 8.82
C SER A 384 0.87 -17.54 8.07
N VAL A 385 0.77 -17.97 6.83
CA VAL A 385 -0.39 -17.69 5.94
C VAL A 385 -0.74 -18.92 5.11
N SER A 386 -1.99 -19.04 4.63
CA SER A 386 -2.35 -20.05 3.63
C SER A 386 -1.75 -19.73 2.26
N HIS A 387 -1.73 -20.71 1.34
CA HIS A 387 -1.31 -20.49 -0.04
C HIS A 387 -2.15 -19.39 -0.72
N VAL A 388 -3.46 -19.38 -0.52
CA VAL A 388 -4.36 -18.37 -1.08
C VAL A 388 -4.05 -16.99 -0.51
N ALA A 389 -3.89 -16.89 0.82
CA ALA A 389 -3.52 -15.64 1.47
C ALA A 389 -2.14 -15.13 1.02
N MET A 390 -1.19 -16.04 0.70
CA MET A 390 0.12 -15.69 0.15
C MET A 390 -0.02 -14.89 -1.16
N GLY A 391 -1.07 -15.13 -1.95
CA GLY A 391 -1.37 -14.35 -3.15
C GLY A 391 -1.43 -12.84 -2.90
N SER A 392 -1.89 -12.42 -1.73
CA SER A 392 -1.97 -11.01 -1.33
C SER A 392 -0.81 -10.56 -0.44
N THR A 393 -0.48 -11.34 0.58
CA THR A 393 0.44 -10.91 1.64
C THR A 393 1.90 -10.81 1.22
N ARG A 394 2.31 -11.48 0.13
CA ARG A 394 3.71 -11.56 -0.35
C ARG A 394 4.31 -10.27 -0.88
N VAL A 395 3.53 -9.21 -1.06
CA VAL A 395 4.04 -7.95 -1.64
C VAL A 395 4.91 -7.18 -0.65
N MET A 396 5.98 -6.61 -1.18
CA MET A 396 7.11 -6.14 -0.37
C MET A 396 6.78 -4.97 0.54
N ASN A 397 5.93 -4.04 0.11
CA ASN A 397 5.59 -2.88 0.95
C ASN A 397 4.69 -3.28 2.11
N SER A 398 3.67 -4.11 1.89
CA SER A 398 2.82 -4.62 2.97
C SER A 398 3.62 -5.45 3.97
N LEU A 399 4.56 -6.30 3.49
CA LEU A 399 5.46 -7.04 4.36
C LEU A 399 6.46 -6.14 5.09
N GLY A 400 6.94 -5.07 4.44
CA GLY A 400 7.82 -4.09 5.06
C GLY A 400 7.12 -3.30 6.18
N ALA A 401 5.88 -2.90 5.95
CA ALA A 401 5.06 -2.24 6.97
C ALA A 401 4.81 -3.17 8.18
N ALA A 402 4.42 -4.42 7.93
CA ALA A 402 4.21 -5.41 8.97
C ALA A 402 5.50 -5.74 9.76
N ALA A 403 6.64 -5.79 9.07
CA ALA A 403 7.93 -6.07 9.70
C ALA A 403 8.40 -5.01 10.71
N GLN A 404 7.87 -3.78 10.63
CA GLN A 404 8.11 -2.77 11.66
C GLN A 404 7.58 -3.23 13.03
N ALA A 405 6.48 -4.02 13.03
CA ALA A 405 5.98 -4.61 14.26
C ALA A 405 6.94 -5.64 14.87
N VAL A 406 7.68 -6.38 14.03
CA VAL A 406 8.71 -7.32 14.51
C VAL A 406 9.84 -6.56 15.21
N GLY A 407 10.30 -5.46 14.61
CA GLY A 407 11.33 -4.62 15.21
C GLY A 407 10.90 -3.97 16.54
N MET A 408 9.68 -3.42 16.58
CA MET A 408 9.12 -2.82 17.80
C MET A 408 8.85 -3.88 18.89
N ALA A 409 8.36 -5.06 18.51
CA ALA A 409 8.16 -6.18 19.45
C ALA A 409 9.50 -6.67 20.01
N ALA A 410 10.57 -6.70 19.19
CA ALA A 410 11.91 -7.04 19.68
C ALA A 410 12.37 -6.07 20.78
N ALA A 411 12.17 -4.78 20.59
CA ALA A 411 12.51 -3.77 21.60
C ALA A 411 11.73 -4.01 22.92
N LEU A 412 10.42 -4.28 22.81
CA LEU A 412 9.59 -4.59 23.97
C LEU A 412 10.02 -5.91 24.65
N CYS A 413 10.38 -6.95 23.86
CA CYS A 413 10.89 -8.21 24.42
C CYS A 413 12.16 -7.99 25.24
N ILE A 414 13.11 -7.18 24.74
CA ILE A 414 14.36 -6.85 25.44
C ILE A 414 14.09 -6.03 26.71
N GLU A 415 13.26 -4.98 26.60
CA GLU A 415 12.90 -4.13 27.73
C GLU A 415 12.25 -4.93 28.88
N LYS A 416 11.27 -5.77 28.52
CA LYS A 416 10.44 -6.50 29.48
C LYS A 416 10.98 -7.89 29.84
N LYS A 417 12.00 -8.37 29.12
CA LYS A 417 12.61 -9.71 29.25
C LYS A 417 11.58 -10.84 29.07
N VAL A 418 10.82 -10.76 27.99
CA VAL A 418 9.76 -11.72 27.62
C VAL A 418 9.93 -12.20 26.16
N ASP A 419 9.27 -13.29 25.84
CA ASP A 419 9.25 -13.83 24.47
C ASP A 419 8.18 -13.13 23.58
N PRO A 420 8.28 -13.22 22.25
CA PRO A 420 7.33 -12.60 21.33
C PRO A 420 5.87 -12.96 21.58
N ARG A 421 5.57 -14.20 21.95
CA ARG A 421 4.21 -14.64 22.31
C ARG A 421 3.65 -13.87 23.51
N GLU A 422 4.48 -13.58 24.50
CA GLU A 422 4.07 -12.80 25.66
C GLU A 422 3.78 -11.34 25.32
N ILE A 423 4.46 -10.76 24.30
CA ILE A 423 4.10 -9.44 23.76
C ILE A 423 2.66 -9.47 23.26
N ARG A 424 2.28 -10.48 22.47
CA ARG A 424 0.90 -10.64 22.00
C ARG A 424 -0.10 -10.77 23.18
N GLU A 425 0.23 -11.60 24.15
CA GLU A 425 -0.69 -11.93 25.24
C GLU A 425 -0.85 -10.83 26.29
N LYS A 426 0.23 -10.06 26.56
CA LYS A 426 0.28 -9.15 27.72
C LYS A 426 0.60 -7.70 27.36
N HIS A 427 1.22 -7.43 26.21
CA HIS A 427 1.76 -6.13 25.84
C HIS A 427 1.31 -5.64 24.46
N MET A 428 0.25 -6.22 23.91
CA MET A 428 -0.23 -5.90 22.56
C MET A 428 -0.57 -4.42 22.39
N ALA A 429 -1.24 -3.85 23.39
CA ALA A 429 -1.56 -2.42 23.36
C ALA A 429 -0.31 -1.52 23.31
N GLU A 430 0.77 -1.89 24.03
CA GLU A 430 2.02 -1.14 24.01
C GLU A 430 2.69 -1.24 22.63
N LEU A 431 2.69 -2.43 22.02
CA LEU A 431 3.19 -2.64 20.66
C LEU A 431 2.43 -1.78 19.65
N GLN A 432 1.09 -1.82 19.69
CA GLN A 432 0.25 -1.05 18.77
C GLN A 432 0.44 0.47 18.94
N GLN A 433 0.51 0.96 20.18
CA GLN A 433 0.75 2.39 20.43
C GLN A 433 2.16 2.84 19.99
N GLY A 434 3.17 1.98 20.19
CA GLY A 434 4.52 2.23 19.67
C GLY A 434 4.54 2.36 18.15
N LEU A 435 3.84 1.48 17.43
CA LEU A 435 3.72 1.53 15.98
C LEU A 435 2.97 2.77 15.48
N LEU A 436 1.85 3.11 16.11
CA LEU A 436 1.10 4.33 15.79
C LEU A 436 1.91 5.60 16.03
N LYS A 437 2.84 5.58 17.01
CA LYS A 437 3.74 6.70 17.27
C LYS A 437 4.73 6.93 16.14
N GLU A 438 5.10 5.88 15.41
CA GLU A 438 6.00 5.91 14.24
C GLU A 438 5.24 5.99 12.90
N ASP A 439 3.98 6.46 12.89
CA ASP A 439 3.10 6.59 11.72
C ASP A 439 2.86 5.25 10.98
N VAL A 440 2.97 4.12 11.65
CA VAL A 440 2.53 2.82 11.11
C VAL A 440 1.02 2.73 11.27
N TYR A 441 0.30 2.65 10.15
CA TYR A 441 -1.15 2.57 10.18
C TYR A 441 -1.66 1.19 10.58
N ILE A 442 -2.55 1.18 11.55
CA ILE A 442 -3.27 0.00 12.01
C ILE A 442 -4.78 0.30 11.93
N ILE A 443 -5.51 -0.49 11.13
CA ILE A 443 -6.93 -0.28 10.85
C ILE A 443 -7.74 -0.14 12.15
N SER A 444 -8.54 0.91 12.24
CA SER A 444 -9.46 1.20 13.34
C SER A 444 -8.77 1.23 14.72
N LEU A 445 -7.54 1.71 14.75
CA LEU A 445 -6.86 2.02 16.00
C LEU A 445 -6.39 3.48 16.03
N SER A 446 -6.56 4.10 17.19
CA SER A 446 -6.13 5.47 17.43
C SER A 446 -5.02 5.53 18.48
N ASN A 447 -4.25 6.59 18.45
CA ASN A 447 -3.29 6.93 19.50
C ASN A 447 -4.03 7.14 20.85
N ASN A 448 -3.69 6.33 21.84
CA ASN A 448 -4.19 6.41 23.21
C ASN A 448 -3.07 6.73 24.22
N ASP A 449 -1.90 7.17 23.74
CA ASP A 449 -0.76 7.48 24.60
C ASP A 449 -1.10 8.64 25.54
N ALA A 450 -1.19 8.34 26.83
CA ALA A 450 -1.47 9.34 27.86
C ALA A 450 -0.33 10.39 28.02
N LYS A 451 0.85 10.11 27.46
CA LYS A 451 2.00 11.03 27.47
C LYS A 451 1.89 12.07 26.36
N ASP A 452 1.02 11.84 25.37
CA ASP A 452 0.77 12.82 24.30
C ASP A 452 -0.06 14.00 24.83
N LEU A 453 0.64 15.09 25.15
CA LEU A 453 0.07 16.31 25.70
C LEU A 453 -0.89 17.02 24.73
N ALA A 454 -0.72 16.82 23.40
CA ALA A 454 -1.59 17.43 22.40
C ALA A 454 -3.06 17.01 22.58
N ARG A 455 -3.31 15.77 22.98
CA ARG A 455 -4.66 15.24 23.23
C ARG A 455 -5.44 15.95 24.37
N GLN A 456 -4.74 16.68 25.20
CA GLN A 456 -5.33 17.44 26.33
C GLN A 456 -5.47 18.93 26.00
N ALA A 457 -5.02 19.36 24.82
CA ALA A 457 -5.08 20.74 24.38
C ALA A 457 -6.46 21.12 23.83
N THR A 458 -6.78 22.38 23.91
CA THR A 458 -7.81 23.01 23.10
C THR A 458 -7.17 23.52 21.83
N VAL A 459 -7.75 23.16 20.68
CA VAL A 459 -7.22 23.53 19.36
C VAL A 459 -7.97 24.74 18.84
N THR A 460 -7.22 25.71 18.31
CA THR A 460 -7.75 26.86 17.57
C THR A 460 -6.98 27.02 16.27
N THR A 461 -7.67 27.39 15.20
CA THR A 461 -7.10 27.57 13.86
C THR A 461 -7.37 28.97 13.34
N LEU A 462 -6.57 29.44 12.41
CA LEU A 462 -6.85 30.70 11.70
C LEU A 462 -8.05 30.54 10.78
N SER A 463 -8.10 29.41 10.06
CA SER A 463 -9.23 29.08 9.18
C SER A 463 -9.42 27.57 9.06
N GLU A 464 -10.59 27.14 8.59
CA GLU A 464 -10.95 25.74 8.33
C GLU A 464 -11.73 25.66 7.02
N ALA A 465 -11.40 24.71 6.18
CA ALA A 465 -12.14 24.44 4.96
C ALA A 465 -13.51 23.83 5.28
N SER A 466 -14.49 24.13 4.45
CA SER A 466 -15.77 23.43 4.46
C SER A 466 -15.85 22.45 3.30
N LEU A 467 -16.68 21.42 3.44
CA LEU A 467 -16.99 20.53 2.33
C LEU A 467 -17.69 21.34 1.21
N SER A 468 -17.19 21.18 -0.02
CA SER A 468 -17.81 21.79 -1.21
C SER A 468 -17.91 20.76 -2.33
N MET A 469 -19.14 20.51 -2.81
CA MET A 469 -19.48 19.63 -3.91
C MET A 469 -20.48 20.30 -4.86
N GLU A 470 -20.47 21.65 -4.90
CA GLU A 470 -21.51 22.45 -5.52
C GLU A 470 -21.20 22.82 -6.97
N LYS A 471 -19.92 22.77 -7.38
CA LYS A 471 -19.49 23.16 -8.73
C LYS A 471 -19.73 22.01 -9.70
N ALA A 472 -20.52 22.24 -10.75
CA ALA A 472 -20.68 21.29 -11.83
C ALA A 472 -19.75 21.64 -13.01
N ASP A 473 -18.98 20.67 -13.47
CA ASP A 473 -18.18 20.76 -14.70
C ASP A 473 -18.86 19.98 -15.83
N GLY A 474 -19.86 19.14 -15.53
CA GLY A 474 -20.62 18.36 -16.50
C GLY A 474 -21.75 17.56 -15.83
N PHE A 475 -22.36 16.69 -16.62
CA PHE A 475 -23.47 15.83 -16.19
C PHE A 475 -23.21 14.38 -16.61
N VAL A 476 -23.47 13.44 -15.72
CA VAL A 476 -23.36 12.01 -15.95
C VAL A 476 -24.74 11.38 -15.99
N GLU A 477 -25.05 10.58 -17.02
CA GLU A 477 -26.33 9.90 -17.12
C GLU A 477 -26.49 8.84 -16.02
N LEU A 478 -27.70 8.74 -15.46
CA LEU A 478 -28.07 7.66 -14.54
C LEU A 478 -28.27 6.33 -15.30
N ALA A 479 -27.24 5.91 -16.06
CA ALA A 479 -27.22 4.62 -16.74
C ALA A 479 -27.18 3.45 -15.74
N TYR A 480 -26.67 3.71 -14.55
CA TYR A 480 -26.62 2.82 -13.38
C TYR A 480 -27.19 3.54 -12.16
N ASP A 481 -27.50 2.80 -11.10
CA ASP A 481 -27.70 3.42 -9.79
C ASP A 481 -26.39 4.08 -9.40
N LEU A 482 -26.41 5.36 -9.08
CA LEU A 482 -25.23 6.11 -8.71
C LEU A 482 -25.29 6.54 -7.24
N ALA A 483 -24.12 6.62 -6.60
CA ALA A 483 -24.00 7.05 -5.21
C ALA A 483 -22.85 8.02 -5.00
N GLN A 484 -23.05 8.99 -4.11
CA GLN A 484 -22.03 9.93 -3.63
C GLN A 484 -21.91 9.86 -2.12
N GLN A 485 -20.73 9.46 -1.62
CA GLN A 485 -20.39 9.47 -0.20
C GLN A 485 -19.67 10.77 0.17
N PHE A 486 -19.98 11.29 1.35
CA PHE A 486 -19.41 12.53 1.89
C PHE A 486 -19.51 12.60 3.42
N PRO A 487 -18.57 13.32 4.09
CA PRO A 487 -18.62 13.53 5.53
C PRO A 487 -19.61 14.61 5.93
N VAL A 488 -20.37 14.38 7.00
CA VAL A 488 -21.30 15.34 7.59
C VAL A 488 -21.04 15.45 9.08
N SER A 489 -20.83 16.68 9.57
CA SER A 489 -20.60 16.94 10.99
C SER A 489 -21.84 16.64 11.83
N LYS A 490 -21.63 16.21 13.06
CA LYS A 490 -22.70 15.99 14.06
C LYS A 490 -23.62 17.19 14.20
N GLY A 491 -24.87 16.91 14.53
CA GLY A 491 -25.93 17.93 14.71
C GLY A 491 -27.11 17.66 13.79
N ARG A 492 -27.93 18.69 13.58
CA ARG A 492 -29.10 18.56 12.73
C ARG A 492 -28.72 18.65 11.26
N LEU A 493 -29.07 17.62 10.48
CA LEU A 493 -29.04 17.63 9.02
C LEU A 493 -30.44 18.03 8.53
N ASP A 494 -30.58 19.30 8.12
CA ASP A 494 -31.88 19.81 7.65
C ASP A 494 -32.18 19.36 6.23
N ARG A 495 -31.14 19.44 5.33
CA ARG A 495 -31.34 19.23 3.89
C ARG A 495 -30.10 18.66 3.22
N VAL A 496 -30.35 17.79 2.24
CA VAL A 496 -29.39 17.42 1.21
C VAL A 496 -29.96 17.82 -0.14
N SER A 497 -29.18 18.44 -1.03
CA SER A 497 -29.64 18.78 -2.36
C SER A 497 -28.77 18.11 -3.42
N VAL A 498 -29.36 17.69 -4.53
CA VAL A 498 -28.70 17.06 -5.67
C VAL A 498 -28.97 17.84 -6.95
N LEU A 499 -27.97 17.98 -7.82
CA LEU A 499 -28.10 18.71 -9.08
C LEU A 499 -28.48 17.73 -10.19
N LEU A 500 -29.72 17.78 -10.66
CA LEU A 500 -30.21 16.88 -11.71
C LEU A 500 -30.63 17.64 -12.97
N LYS A 501 -30.47 16.96 -14.11
CA LYS A 501 -30.88 17.41 -15.43
C LYS A 501 -31.69 16.32 -16.12
N SER A 502 -32.73 16.71 -16.89
CA SER A 502 -33.51 15.81 -17.72
C SER A 502 -33.43 16.23 -19.19
N ASP A 503 -33.09 15.28 -20.08
CA ASP A 503 -33.20 15.43 -21.53
C ASP A 503 -34.46 14.69 -22.09
N ARG A 504 -35.34 14.21 -21.20
CA ARG A 504 -36.57 13.53 -21.57
C ARG A 504 -37.65 14.51 -22.02
N GLU A 505 -38.56 14.02 -22.84
CA GLU A 505 -39.76 14.79 -23.27
C GLU A 505 -40.92 14.72 -22.25
N ASP A 506 -40.84 13.77 -21.30
CA ASP A 506 -41.88 13.53 -20.25
C ASP A 506 -41.32 13.75 -18.85
N SER A 507 -42.17 14.00 -17.89
CA SER A 507 -41.83 14.02 -16.47
C SER A 507 -41.61 12.59 -15.98
N HIS A 508 -40.58 12.41 -15.15
CA HIS A 508 -40.23 11.11 -14.61
C HIS A 508 -39.89 11.16 -13.11
N THR A 509 -40.19 10.09 -12.41
CA THR A 509 -39.91 10.00 -10.97
C THR A 509 -38.71 9.08 -10.72
N VAL A 510 -37.79 9.51 -9.90
CA VAL A 510 -36.60 8.75 -9.48
C VAL A 510 -36.57 8.60 -7.96
N GLY A 511 -36.19 7.41 -7.49
CA GLY A 511 -35.98 7.15 -6.07
C GLY A 511 -34.63 7.69 -5.61
N ILE A 512 -34.63 8.45 -4.53
CA ILE A 512 -33.42 8.95 -3.88
C ILE A 512 -33.39 8.46 -2.45
N ARG A 513 -32.25 7.90 -2.03
CA ARG A 513 -32.06 7.36 -0.67
C ARG A 513 -30.80 7.94 -0.04
N LEU A 514 -30.83 8.14 1.27
CA LEU A 514 -29.72 8.59 2.08
C LEU A 514 -29.40 7.54 3.14
N HIS A 515 -28.14 7.14 3.24
CA HIS A 515 -27.65 6.10 4.13
C HIS A 515 -26.46 6.57 4.98
N LEU A 516 -26.25 5.92 6.13
CA LEU A 516 -25.04 6.02 6.90
C LEU A 516 -24.01 5.01 6.38
N SER A 517 -22.74 5.41 6.38
CA SER A 517 -21.61 4.57 6.03
C SER A 517 -20.68 4.39 7.24
N LYS A 518 -20.12 3.20 7.41
CA LYS A 518 -19.19 2.90 8.49
C LYS A 518 -17.78 3.42 8.23
N THR A 519 -17.33 3.28 6.98
CA THR A 519 -15.98 3.67 6.58
C THR A 519 -15.99 4.36 5.21
N LEU A 520 -14.90 5.02 4.90
CA LEU A 520 -14.68 5.63 3.60
C LEU A 520 -14.64 4.55 2.50
N ALA A 521 -15.35 4.81 1.41
CA ALA A 521 -15.56 3.92 0.26
C ALA A 521 -16.43 2.69 0.51
N ARG A 522 -17.11 2.60 1.65
CA ARG A 522 -18.08 1.55 1.93
C ARG A 522 -19.50 2.05 1.70
N PHE A 523 -20.26 1.30 0.89
CA PHE A 523 -21.64 1.59 0.51
C PHE A 523 -22.52 0.39 0.90
N ASP A 524 -22.60 0.14 2.22
CA ASP A 524 -23.35 -1.00 2.76
C ASP A 524 -24.86 -0.83 2.47
N ASN A 525 -25.54 -1.92 2.10
CA ASN A 525 -27.00 -1.98 2.03
C ASN A 525 -27.61 -1.97 3.45
N VAL A 526 -27.47 -0.84 4.12
CA VAL A 526 -28.16 -0.57 5.39
C VAL A 526 -29.49 0.14 5.11
N GLU A 527 -30.45 0.02 6.02
CA GLU A 527 -31.70 0.77 5.91
C GLU A 527 -31.43 2.26 5.73
N PRO A 528 -32.07 2.92 4.75
CA PRO A 528 -31.91 4.35 4.53
C PRO A 528 -32.44 5.15 5.73
N ILE A 529 -31.67 6.16 6.14
CA ILE A 529 -32.15 7.12 7.14
C ILE A 529 -33.18 8.10 6.56
N PHE A 530 -33.22 8.19 5.23
CA PHE A 530 -34.18 9.02 4.48
C PHE A 530 -34.41 8.45 3.08
N GLN A 531 -35.65 8.47 2.63
CA GLN A 531 -36.03 8.06 1.27
C GLN A 531 -37.14 8.96 0.75
N ILE A 532 -37.04 9.33 -0.53
CA ILE A 532 -38.03 10.12 -1.24
C ILE A 532 -38.04 9.78 -2.73
N ASP A 533 -39.21 9.88 -3.33
CA ASP A 533 -39.40 9.85 -4.77
C ASP A 533 -39.53 11.29 -5.28
N VAL A 534 -38.66 11.67 -6.23
CA VAL A 534 -38.63 13.03 -6.78
C VAL A 534 -39.06 13.02 -8.23
N THR A 535 -40.03 13.82 -8.57
CA THR A 535 -40.47 14.02 -9.96
C THR A 535 -39.60 15.06 -10.65
N ILE A 536 -38.97 14.68 -11.75
CA ILE A 536 -38.15 15.52 -12.59
C ILE A 536 -38.94 15.85 -13.86
N GLU A 537 -39.19 17.13 -14.10
CA GLU A 537 -39.93 17.61 -15.25
C GLU A 537 -39.07 17.56 -16.52
N SER A 538 -39.72 17.52 -17.69
CA SER A 538 -39.04 17.57 -18.99
C SER A 538 -38.14 18.80 -19.15
N GLY A 539 -36.93 18.61 -19.61
CA GLY A 539 -35.95 19.67 -19.92
C GLY A 539 -35.44 20.46 -18.72
N VAL A 540 -35.66 20.00 -17.50
CA VAL A 540 -35.23 20.69 -16.27
C VAL A 540 -33.73 20.44 -15.99
N GLU A 541 -33.05 21.51 -15.54
CA GLU A 541 -31.75 21.47 -14.92
C GLU A 541 -31.80 22.33 -13.66
N ARG A 542 -31.78 21.73 -12.48
CA ARG A 542 -31.82 22.44 -11.20
C ARG A 542 -31.38 21.59 -10.02
N TRP A 543 -31.14 22.24 -8.91
CA TRP A 543 -31.03 21.63 -7.60
C TRP A 543 -32.38 21.14 -7.10
N PHE A 544 -32.41 19.88 -6.63
CA PHE A 544 -33.55 19.27 -5.97
C PHE A 544 -33.26 19.15 -4.48
N ASP A 545 -34.04 19.85 -3.69
CA ASP A 545 -33.90 19.89 -2.25
C ASP A 545 -34.65 18.75 -1.58
N LEU A 546 -33.92 17.99 -0.75
CA LEU A 546 -34.42 16.88 0.03
C LEU A 546 -34.43 17.31 1.49
N ASP A 547 -35.59 17.59 2.06
CA ASP A 547 -35.77 18.05 3.46
C ASP A 547 -35.63 16.80 4.38
N VAL A 548 -34.41 16.51 4.80
CA VAL A 548 -34.04 15.29 5.55
C VAL A 548 -34.47 15.39 7.01
N ASN A 549 -34.21 16.52 7.65
CA ASN A 549 -34.59 16.81 9.04
C ASN A 549 -34.17 15.71 10.04
N HIS A 550 -32.95 15.20 9.91
CA HIS A 550 -32.40 14.11 10.72
C HIS A 550 -31.35 14.61 11.70
N ASP A 551 -31.39 14.10 12.95
CA ASP A 551 -30.38 14.43 13.96
C ASP A 551 -29.26 13.40 13.95
N LEU A 552 -28.02 13.85 13.68
CA LEU A 552 -26.81 13.04 13.73
C LEU A 552 -26.17 13.18 15.12
N PRO A 553 -26.13 12.10 15.93
CA PRO A 553 -25.57 12.15 17.29
C PRO A 553 -24.04 12.34 17.27
N GLU A 554 -23.39 11.96 16.20
CA GLU A 554 -21.95 12.02 15.99
C GLU A 554 -21.60 12.40 14.55
N ASP A 555 -20.35 12.76 14.30
CA ASP A 555 -19.83 12.95 12.95
C ASP A 555 -19.97 11.66 12.14
N ALA A 556 -20.44 11.74 10.89
CA ALA A 556 -20.79 10.58 10.10
C ALA A 556 -20.37 10.71 8.63
N LEU A 557 -20.10 9.58 8.01
CA LEU A 557 -20.05 9.46 6.57
C LEU A 557 -21.45 9.10 6.08
N LEU A 558 -22.02 9.93 5.21
CA LEU A 558 -23.28 9.69 4.55
C LEU A 558 -23.04 9.34 3.09
N TRP A 559 -23.98 8.61 2.49
CA TRP A 559 -24.04 8.48 1.05
C TRP A 559 -25.47 8.58 0.53
N VAL A 560 -25.62 9.39 -0.51
CA VAL A 560 -26.87 9.55 -1.22
C VAL A 560 -26.80 8.69 -2.49
N SER A 561 -27.86 7.92 -2.75
CA SER A 561 -28.01 7.12 -3.99
C SER A 561 -29.22 7.58 -4.79
N ILE A 562 -29.08 7.53 -6.11
CA ILE A 562 -30.15 7.80 -7.07
C ILE A 562 -30.27 6.59 -7.99
N GLU A 563 -31.50 6.09 -8.17
CA GLU A 563 -31.79 4.94 -9.01
C GLU A 563 -31.54 5.26 -10.50
N LYS A 564 -31.13 4.25 -11.25
CA LYS A 564 -30.88 4.34 -12.70
C LYS A 564 -32.11 4.81 -13.44
N GLN A 565 -31.93 5.77 -14.36
CA GLN A 565 -32.98 6.31 -15.18
C GLN A 565 -32.43 6.93 -16.47
N ALA A 566 -32.72 6.32 -17.62
CA ALA A 566 -32.28 6.84 -18.91
C ALA A 566 -32.82 8.24 -19.18
N GLY A 567 -31.97 9.12 -19.68
CA GLY A 567 -32.30 10.52 -19.99
C GLY A 567 -32.35 11.43 -18.75
N ILE A 568 -31.98 10.94 -17.57
CA ILE A 568 -31.77 11.73 -16.37
C ILE A 568 -30.27 11.72 -16.04
N TYR A 569 -29.75 12.87 -15.64
CA TYR A 569 -28.32 13.10 -15.43
C TYR A 569 -28.09 13.73 -14.07
N TRP A 570 -26.99 13.35 -13.43
CA TRP A 570 -26.50 13.97 -12.20
C TRP A 570 -25.30 14.85 -12.50
N GLY A 571 -25.26 16.09 -11.98
CA GLY A 571 -24.12 16.97 -12.13
C GLY A 571 -22.87 16.43 -11.45
N TYR A 572 -21.70 16.60 -12.07
CA TYR A 572 -20.42 16.20 -11.47
C TYR A 572 -19.36 17.28 -11.62
N SER A 573 -18.40 17.29 -10.69
CA SER A 573 -17.16 18.06 -10.74
C SER A 573 -16.00 17.17 -11.15
N ASN A 574 -15.08 17.67 -11.98
CA ASN A 574 -13.82 17.03 -12.33
C ASN A 574 -12.79 17.03 -11.17
N GLY A 575 -13.08 17.73 -10.08
CA GLY A 575 -12.31 17.74 -8.86
C GLY A 575 -12.88 16.76 -7.84
N GLU A 576 -12.02 16.06 -7.11
CA GLU A 576 -12.45 15.28 -5.95
C GLU A 576 -12.42 16.15 -4.70
N ALA A 577 -13.58 16.36 -4.09
CA ALA A 577 -13.62 16.87 -2.73
C ALA A 577 -12.97 15.83 -1.80
N PHE A 578 -12.09 16.29 -0.91
CA PHE A 578 -11.33 15.39 -0.05
C PHE A 578 -12.27 14.51 0.80
N THR A 579 -11.99 13.21 0.86
CA THR A 579 -12.82 12.20 1.56
C THR A 579 -14.26 12.03 1.04
N THR A 580 -14.49 12.33 -0.22
CA THR A 580 -15.72 11.94 -0.92
C THR A 580 -15.49 10.73 -1.80
N ARG A 581 -16.55 9.97 -2.10
CA ARG A 581 -16.48 8.80 -2.98
C ARG A 581 -17.70 8.75 -3.88
N PHE A 582 -17.44 8.44 -5.13
CA PHE A 582 -18.46 8.20 -6.13
C PHE A 582 -18.52 6.70 -6.43
N ALA A 583 -19.70 6.11 -6.46
CA ALA A 583 -19.92 4.69 -6.76
C ALA A 583 -21.06 4.48 -7.73
N ALA A 584 -21.02 3.34 -8.43
CA ALA A 584 -22.15 2.83 -9.22
C ALA A 584 -22.49 1.40 -8.79
N ARG A 585 -23.75 1.02 -8.94
CA ARG A 585 -24.25 -0.32 -8.64
C ARG A 585 -24.41 -1.15 -9.91
N PHE A 586 -23.99 -2.40 -9.84
CA PHE A 586 -24.07 -3.35 -10.94
C PHE A 586 -24.95 -4.55 -10.60
N ASP A 587 -25.86 -4.86 -11.48
CA ASP A 587 -26.65 -6.08 -11.44
C ASP A 587 -25.92 -7.14 -12.30
N GLY A 588 -25.10 -8.00 -11.72
CA GLY A 588 -24.49 -9.14 -12.42
C GLY A 588 -23.07 -9.49 -12.01
N LEU A 589 -22.62 -10.67 -12.45
CA LEU A 589 -21.23 -11.11 -12.33
C LEU A 589 -20.36 -10.31 -13.28
N LEU A 590 -19.31 -9.72 -12.73
CA LEU A 590 -18.32 -8.99 -13.50
C LEU A 590 -17.51 -9.97 -14.35
N GLU A 591 -17.62 -9.86 -15.68
CA GLU A 591 -16.81 -10.67 -16.57
C GLU A 591 -15.32 -10.24 -16.52
N PRO A 592 -14.39 -11.21 -16.46
CA PRO A 592 -12.98 -10.91 -16.41
C PRO A 592 -12.49 -10.30 -17.72
N LYS A 593 -11.58 -9.34 -17.62
CA LYS A 593 -10.87 -8.79 -18.78
C LYS A 593 -9.89 -9.83 -19.34
N PRO A 594 -10.03 -10.34 -20.57
CA PRO A 594 -9.24 -11.49 -21.04
C PRO A 594 -7.73 -11.25 -21.16
N SER A 595 -7.28 -9.98 -21.16
CA SER A 595 -5.92 -9.63 -21.56
C SER A 595 -4.85 -9.75 -20.46
N HIS A 596 -5.22 -9.90 -19.18
CA HIS A 596 -4.28 -9.86 -18.05
C HIS A 596 -4.44 -11.01 -17.04
N GLY A 597 -5.14 -12.07 -17.40
CA GLY A 597 -5.54 -13.12 -16.48
C GLY A 597 -7.02 -13.00 -16.09
N LEU A 598 -7.48 -13.91 -15.25
CA LEU A 598 -8.80 -13.81 -14.65
C LEU A 598 -8.75 -12.71 -13.59
N ALA A 599 -9.44 -11.60 -13.82
CA ALA A 599 -9.63 -10.58 -12.81
C ALA A 599 -11.06 -10.72 -12.24
N ARG A 600 -11.14 -10.97 -10.95
CA ARG A 600 -12.42 -11.04 -10.22
C ARG A 600 -12.44 -9.93 -9.18
N ILE A 601 -13.62 -9.55 -8.75
CA ILE A 601 -13.77 -8.74 -7.55
C ILE A 601 -14.32 -9.67 -6.49
N ALA A 602 -13.79 -9.57 -5.27
CA ALA A 602 -14.30 -10.33 -4.14
C ALA A 602 -15.81 -10.11 -4.06
N PRO A 603 -16.60 -11.14 -3.75
CA PRO A 603 -18.05 -11.00 -3.67
C PRO A 603 -18.40 -9.79 -2.81
N VAL A 604 -18.93 -8.75 -3.45
CA VAL A 604 -19.39 -7.56 -2.73
C VAL A 604 -20.71 -7.93 -2.12
N LYS A 605 -20.87 -7.75 -0.83
CA LYS A 605 -22.18 -7.97 -0.18
C LYS A 605 -23.27 -7.05 -0.75
N ASP A 606 -22.90 -6.00 -1.48
CA ASP A 606 -23.76 -4.86 -1.74
C ASP A 606 -23.78 -4.34 -3.19
N ASP A 607 -23.18 -5.00 -4.17
CA ASP A 607 -23.16 -4.66 -5.61
C ASP A 607 -22.72 -3.23 -5.98
N TRP A 608 -22.19 -2.45 -5.02
CA TRP A 608 -21.72 -1.09 -5.22
C TRP A 608 -20.21 -1.03 -5.49
N PHE A 609 -19.83 -0.36 -6.57
CA PHE A 609 -18.44 -0.15 -6.97
C PHE A 609 -18.05 1.30 -6.88
N PRO A 610 -17.06 1.66 -6.05
CA PRO A 610 -16.44 2.96 -6.11
C PRO A 610 -15.78 3.16 -7.49
N ILE A 611 -16.28 4.11 -8.29
CA ILE A 611 -15.80 4.37 -9.66
C ILE A 611 -14.38 4.95 -9.70
N ASN A 612 -13.92 5.43 -8.58
CA ASN A 612 -12.53 5.87 -8.42
C ASN A 612 -11.51 4.72 -8.45
N HIS A 613 -11.96 3.49 -8.72
CA HIS A 613 -11.09 2.33 -8.91
C HIS A 613 -10.38 2.39 -10.26
N HIS A 614 -9.08 2.50 -10.22
CA HIS A 614 -8.27 2.42 -11.43
C HIS A 614 -8.09 1.00 -11.94
N GLY A 615 -8.21 0.90 -13.25
CA GLY A 615 -7.52 -0.10 -14.04
C GLY A 615 -8.22 -1.44 -14.22
N ARG A 616 -9.34 -1.73 -13.52
CA ARG A 616 -10.03 -3.03 -13.67
C ARG A 616 -11.52 -2.96 -13.37
N LEU A 617 -12.12 -1.83 -13.64
CA LEU A 617 -13.56 -1.77 -13.80
C LEU A 617 -13.97 -2.76 -14.90
N PRO A 618 -15.14 -3.39 -14.83
CA PRO A 618 -15.71 -4.11 -15.96
C PRO A 618 -15.66 -3.23 -17.22
N MET A 619 -15.47 -3.86 -18.38
CA MET A 619 -15.33 -3.12 -19.65
C MET A 619 -16.48 -2.14 -19.86
N GLU A 620 -17.70 -2.55 -19.55
CA GLU A 620 -18.89 -1.73 -19.72
C GLU A 620 -18.90 -0.47 -18.86
N ILE A 621 -18.43 -0.58 -17.60
CA ILE A 621 -18.27 0.58 -16.72
C ILE A 621 -17.14 1.48 -17.20
N HIS A 622 -16.09 0.87 -17.66
CA HIS A 622 -14.93 1.54 -18.18
C HIS A 622 -15.30 2.38 -19.40
N GLU A 623 -15.98 1.80 -20.38
CA GLU A 623 -16.49 2.47 -21.56
C GLU A 623 -17.47 3.58 -21.17
N TRP A 624 -18.34 3.32 -20.19
CA TRP A 624 -19.27 4.33 -19.70
C TRP A 624 -18.53 5.50 -19.02
N VAL A 625 -17.55 5.23 -18.17
CA VAL A 625 -16.71 6.28 -17.51
C VAL A 625 -15.93 7.06 -18.56
N GLU A 626 -15.29 6.41 -19.53
CA GLU A 626 -14.56 7.07 -20.61
C GLU A 626 -15.49 7.95 -21.46
N ASN A 627 -16.62 7.41 -21.90
CA ASN A 627 -17.54 8.10 -22.80
C ASN A 627 -18.33 9.21 -22.10
N THR A 628 -18.57 9.11 -20.80
CA THR A 628 -19.45 10.04 -20.08
C THR A 628 -18.68 11.09 -19.30
N ILE A 629 -17.57 10.73 -18.69
CA ILE A 629 -16.75 11.63 -17.84
C ILE A 629 -15.47 12.07 -18.57
N GLY A 630 -15.17 11.50 -19.75
CA GLY A 630 -14.03 11.87 -20.57
C GLY A 630 -12.68 11.52 -19.98
N ILE A 631 -12.60 10.51 -19.11
CA ILE A 631 -11.38 10.11 -18.43
C ILE A 631 -10.82 8.85 -19.07
N GLU A 632 -9.67 8.99 -19.73
CA GLU A 632 -8.92 7.86 -20.28
C GLU A 632 -8.60 6.80 -19.21
N TYR A 633 -8.64 5.53 -19.62
CA TYR A 633 -8.40 4.30 -18.83
C TYR A 633 -7.28 4.39 -17.79
N ASP A 634 -6.32 5.22 -18.04
CA ASP A 634 -5.08 5.33 -17.28
C ASP A 634 -5.05 6.51 -16.29
N ARG A 635 -6.12 7.28 -16.16
CA ARG A 635 -6.13 8.46 -15.30
C ARG A 635 -6.99 8.24 -14.05
N LYS A 636 -6.51 8.78 -12.93
CA LYS A 636 -7.24 8.85 -11.67
C LYS A 636 -8.58 9.54 -11.89
N VAL A 637 -9.69 8.82 -11.77
CA VAL A 637 -11.01 9.44 -11.78
C VAL A 637 -11.16 10.27 -10.52
N ARG A 638 -10.97 11.57 -10.65
CA ARG A 638 -11.22 12.54 -9.58
C ARG A 638 -12.55 13.23 -9.90
N ALA A 639 -13.65 12.52 -9.69
CA ALA A 639 -14.97 13.10 -9.87
C ALA A 639 -15.74 13.07 -8.56
N THR A 640 -16.54 14.12 -8.34
CA THR A 640 -17.49 14.22 -7.23
C THR A 640 -18.84 14.57 -7.80
N LEU A 641 -19.89 13.78 -7.49
CA LEU A 641 -21.25 14.13 -7.86
C LEU A 641 -21.74 15.32 -7.06
N CYS A 642 -22.44 16.23 -7.73
CA CYS A 642 -22.84 17.49 -7.14
C CYS A 642 -23.90 17.30 -6.06
N CYS A 643 -23.53 17.65 -4.83
CA CYS A 643 -24.41 17.65 -3.67
C CYS A 643 -24.22 18.92 -2.85
N GLN A 644 -25.29 19.35 -2.15
CA GLN A 644 -25.23 20.40 -1.11
C GLN A 644 -25.77 19.81 0.19
N VAL A 645 -25.21 20.30 1.29
CA VAL A 645 -25.60 19.86 2.64
C VAL A 645 -25.91 21.09 3.48
N SER A 646 -27.04 21.08 4.16
CA SER A 646 -27.45 22.16 5.06
C SER A 646 -27.78 21.65 6.46
N PRO A 647 -27.17 22.18 7.52
CA PRO A 647 -26.09 23.19 7.53
C PRO A 647 -24.83 22.70 6.80
N LYS A 648 -24.02 23.64 6.29
CA LYS A 648 -22.78 23.29 5.56
C LYS A 648 -21.83 22.50 6.45
N SER A 649 -21.41 21.32 5.99
CA SER A 649 -20.48 20.46 6.73
C SER A 649 -19.09 21.08 6.81
N ARG A 650 -18.45 20.96 7.98
CA ARG A 650 -17.08 21.42 8.25
C ARG A 650 -16.22 20.27 8.78
N PRO A 651 -15.94 19.26 7.96
CA PRO A 651 -15.30 18.04 8.43
C PRO A 651 -13.78 18.17 8.61
N TYR A 652 -13.19 19.29 8.20
CA TYR A 652 -11.73 19.49 8.18
C TYR A 652 -11.24 20.37 9.33
N SER A 653 -11.79 20.14 10.50
CA SER A 653 -11.49 20.93 11.71
C SER A 653 -10.08 20.71 12.24
N GLY A 654 -9.47 21.72 12.86
CA GLY A 654 -8.22 21.61 13.60
C GLY A 654 -8.25 20.57 14.72
N LEU A 655 -9.42 20.29 15.29
CA LEU A 655 -9.58 19.21 16.29
C LEU A 655 -9.19 17.85 15.76
N ASN A 656 -9.28 17.60 14.46
CA ASN A 656 -8.87 16.35 13.84
C ASN A 656 -7.39 16.03 14.10
N THR A 657 -6.54 17.05 14.27
CA THR A 657 -5.09 16.84 14.44
C THR A 657 -4.69 16.23 15.77
N ILE A 658 -5.61 16.14 16.73
CA ILE A 658 -5.37 15.57 18.05
C ILE A 658 -6.26 14.36 18.37
N THR A 659 -6.97 13.80 17.37
CA THR A 659 -7.83 12.62 17.55
C THR A 659 -7.04 11.33 17.70
N GLY A 660 -5.78 11.33 17.27
CA GLY A 660 -4.91 10.16 17.30
C GLY A 660 -5.06 9.26 16.07
N VAL A 661 -5.65 9.74 14.99
CA VAL A 661 -5.77 9.02 13.72
C VAL A 661 -5.10 9.85 12.62
N SER A 662 -4.06 9.29 12.02
CA SER A 662 -3.20 10.00 11.05
C SER A 662 -3.60 9.80 9.59
N ARG A 663 -4.82 9.32 9.32
CA ARG A 663 -5.38 9.23 7.95
C ARG A 663 -6.90 9.21 7.93
N ALA A 664 -7.48 9.45 6.76
CA ALA A 664 -8.92 9.32 6.59
C ALA A 664 -9.35 7.85 6.63
N GLU A 665 -10.34 7.54 7.46
CA GLU A 665 -10.91 6.21 7.64
C GLU A 665 -12.42 6.30 7.91
N HIS A 666 -12.83 6.35 9.18
CA HIS A 666 -14.24 6.58 9.56
C HIS A 666 -14.63 8.05 9.45
N TRP A 667 -13.63 8.93 9.45
CA TRP A 667 -13.73 10.39 9.36
C TRP A 667 -12.51 10.92 8.58
N PRO A 668 -12.55 12.16 8.04
CA PRO A 668 -11.39 12.76 7.37
C PRO A 668 -10.10 12.79 8.17
N ASN A 669 -10.18 12.97 9.49
CA ASN A 669 -9.05 13.00 10.43
C ASN A 669 -7.89 13.93 9.99
N ILE A 670 -8.23 15.07 9.40
CA ILE A 670 -7.26 16.06 8.89
C ILE A 670 -7.77 17.46 9.14
N TRP A 671 -6.89 18.37 9.48
CA TRP A 671 -7.13 19.78 9.33
C TRP A 671 -6.76 20.24 7.93
N ILE A 672 -7.68 20.96 7.30
CA ILE A 672 -7.44 21.66 6.03
C ILE A 672 -7.83 23.14 6.26
N SER A 673 -6.88 24.06 6.02
CA SER A 673 -7.19 25.48 6.08
C SER A 673 -8.09 25.90 4.90
N ASP A 674 -8.81 27.00 5.05
CA ASP A 674 -9.66 27.53 3.98
C ASP A 674 -8.81 27.93 2.75
N PRO A 675 -8.95 27.28 1.59
CA PRO A 675 -8.16 27.57 0.40
C PRO A 675 -8.42 28.96 -0.20
N SER A 676 -9.49 29.63 0.22
CA SER A 676 -9.75 31.04 -0.17
C SER A 676 -8.89 32.03 0.61
N GLN A 677 -8.26 31.59 1.69
CA GLN A 677 -7.35 32.40 2.50
C GLN A 677 -5.90 32.00 2.20
N THR A 678 -5.06 32.98 1.94
CA THR A 678 -3.65 32.75 1.62
C THR A 678 -2.84 32.17 2.81
N LEU A 679 -1.78 31.46 2.50
CA LEU A 679 -0.73 31.16 3.47
C LEU A 679 0.00 32.44 3.89
N PRO A 680 0.52 32.55 5.14
CA PRO A 680 0.60 31.50 6.14
C PRO A 680 -0.72 31.22 6.86
N GLN A 681 -0.92 29.97 7.22
CA GLN A 681 -2.02 29.52 8.07
C GLN A 681 -1.46 28.90 9.35
N HIS A 682 -2.24 28.92 10.44
CA HIS A 682 -1.76 28.37 11.70
C HIS A 682 -2.80 27.59 12.50
N LEU A 683 -2.30 26.67 13.29
CA LEU A 683 -3.01 25.89 14.28
C LEU A 683 -2.32 26.08 15.64
N THR A 684 -3.11 26.34 16.69
CA THR A 684 -2.62 26.62 18.04
C THR A 684 -3.18 25.62 19.03
N LEU A 685 -2.31 25.01 19.81
CA LEU A 685 -2.62 24.16 20.97
C LEU A 685 -2.58 25.03 22.23
N ASN A 686 -3.65 25.01 23.01
CA ASN A 686 -3.77 25.74 24.27
C ASN A 686 -4.04 24.77 25.42
N TRP A 687 -3.25 24.85 26.47
CA TRP A 687 -3.45 24.05 27.68
C TRP A 687 -3.89 24.95 28.85
N LYS A 688 -4.70 24.38 29.73
CA LYS A 688 -5.14 25.07 30.95
C LYS A 688 -3.97 25.43 31.87
N ASN A 689 -2.94 24.60 31.91
CA ASN A 689 -1.72 24.78 32.68
C ASN A 689 -0.51 24.61 31.78
N PRO A 690 0.61 25.30 32.07
CA PRO A 690 1.85 25.15 31.30
C PRO A 690 2.36 23.71 31.30
N GLN A 691 2.66 23.19 30.11
CA GLN A 691 3.25 21.87 29.88
C GLN A 691 4.77 21.96 29.69
N THR A 692 5.50 20.90 30.05
CA THR A 692 6.92 20.78 29.74
C THR A 692 7.04 19.92 28.49
N ILE A 693 7.60 20.50 27.43
CA ILE A 693 7.65 19.91 26.08
C ILE A 693 9.11 19.64 25.71
N SER A 694 9.41 18.42 25.29
CA SER A 694 10.73 17.97 24.84
C SER A 694 10.75 17.39 23.41
N GLU A 695 9.58 16.97 22.89
CA GLU A 695 9.47 16.40 21.54
C GLU A 695 8.15 16.86 20.89
N ILE A 696 8.20 17.13 19.59
CA ILE A 696 7.04 17.43 18.76
C ILE A 696 7.08 16.54 17.54
N ARG A 697 5.96 15.89 17.23
CA ARG A 697 5.78 15.06 16.03
C ARG A 697 4.66 15.63 15.17
N LEU A 698 4.92 15.75 13.89
CA LEU A 698 4.00 16.31 12.91
C LEU A 698 3.78 15.31 11.78
N THR A 699 2.51 15.08 11.43
CA THR A 699 2.16 14.21 10.31
C THR A 699 1.40 15.02 9.25
N PHE A 700 2.05 15.22 8.10
CA PHE A 700 1.57 16.00 6.97
C PHE A 700 0.85 15.15 5.92
N ASP A 701 0.11 15.80 5.02
CA ASP A 701 -0.49 15.13 3.86
C ASP A 701 0.56 14.98 2.74
N THR A 702 0.82 13.74 2.32
CA THR A 702 1.67 13.41 1.18
C THR A 702 0.90 12.69 0.07
N ASP A 703 -0.40 12.94 -0.02
CA ASP A 703 -1.34 12.27 -0.92
C ASP A 703 -1.30 10.74 -0.77
N LEU A 704 -1.80 10.24 0.37
CA LEU A 704 -1.89 8.79 0.63
C LEU A 704 -2.78 8.04 -0.36
N CYS A 705 -3.54 8.77 -1.21
CA CYS A 705 -4.29 8.20 -2.32
C CYS A 705 -3.42 7.94 -3.56
N ALA A 706 -2.22 8.53 -3.62
CA ALA A 706 -1.30 8.23 -4.69
C ALA A 706 -0.81 6.78 -4.55
N PRO A 707 -0.69 6.02 -5.65
CA PRO A 707 -0.12 4.68 -5.60
C PRO A 707 1.34 4.73 -5.17
N ASP A 708 1.89 3.54 -4.92
CA ASP A 708 3.30 3.38 -4.59
C ASP A 708 4.20 4.12 -5.58
N ARG A 709 4.97 5.08 -5.08
CA ARG A 709 5.85 5.94 -5.88
C ARG A 709 7.04 5.20 -6.49
N CYS A 710 7.17 3.93 -6.18
CA CYS A 710 8.22 3.04 -6.68
C CYS A 710 7.79 2.18 -7.85
N TYR A 711 6.74 2.57 -8.57
CA TYR A 711 6.36 1.86 -9.76
C TYR A 711 7.49 1.96 -10.79
N GLY A 712 8.22 0.86 -10.98
CA GLY A 712 9.25 0.70 -12.01
C GLY A 712 8.71 0.65 -13.44
N TRP A 713 7.49 1.16 -13.64
CA TRP A 713 6.88 1.31 -14.96
C TRP A 713 7.13 2.72 -15.45
N PRO A 714 7.93 2.92 -16.49
CA PRO A 714 8.22 4.27 -17.05
C PRO A 714 6.99 5.12 -17.35
N ARG A 715 5.83 4.48 -17.56
CA ARG A 715 4.55 5.15 -17.80
C ARG A 715 4.01 5.98 -16.67
N GLU A 716 4.27 5.59 -15.46
CA GLU A 716 3.59 6.17 -14.28
C GLU A 716 4.44 7.22 -13.58
N ALA A 717 5.75 7.22 -13.84
CA ALA A 717 6.66 8.24 -13.33
C ALA A 717 6.26 9.67 -13.72
N HIS A 718 5.61 9.84 -14.86
CA HIS A 718 5.09 11.15 -15.30
C HIS A 718 3.78 11.57 -14.62
N ARG A 719 3.14 10.66 -13.87
CA ARG A 719 1.84 10.89 -13.21
C ARG A 719 1.97 11.29 -11.75
N PHE A 720 3.15 11.11 -11.18
CA PHE A 720 3.40 11.47 -9.79
C PHE A 720 4.06 12.82 -9.71
N VAL A 721 3.29 13.78 -9.21
CA VAL A 721 3.88 15.06 -8.80
C VAL A 721 4.61 14.81 -7.48
N PHE A 722 5.94 14.91 -7.52
CA PHE A 722 6.76 14.87 -6.32
C PHE A 722 7.53 16.19 -6.19
N PRO A 723 7.60 16.78 -5.01
CA PRO A 723 6.80 16.46 -3.80
C PRO A 723 5.29 16.60 -4.02
N ALA A 724 4.47 15.92 -3.19
CA ALA A 724 3.02 16.07 -3.26
C ALA A 724 2.64 17.53 -3.04
N PRO A 725 1.80 18.15 -3.90
CA PRO A 725 1.42 19.56 -3.77
C PRO A 725 0.84 19.91 -2.39
N GLU A 726 0.15 18.94 -1.77
CA GLU A 726 -0.48 19.05 -0.46
C GLU A 726 0.50 19.05 0.71
N CYS A 727 1.74 18.56 0.48
CA CYS A 727 2.72 18.46 1.54
C CYS A 727 3.19 19.84 2.00
N VAL A 728 3.23 20.03 3.31
CA VAL A 728 3.78 21.24 3.92
C VAL A 728 5.27 21.33 3.64
N LYS A 729 5.69 22.40 2.98
CA LYS A 729 7.07 22.66 2.56
C LYS A 729 7.86 23.44 3.59
N ASP A 730 7.31 24.57 4.01
CA ASP A 730 7.99 25.46 4.96
C ASP A 730 7.05 25.71 6.14
N TYR A 731 7.55 25.50 7.35
CA TYR A 731 6.79 25.70 8.57
C TYR A 731 7.67 26.10 9.73
N ARG A 732 7.07 26.66 10.77
CA ARG A 732 7.73 26.92 12.04
C ARG A 732 6.81 26.60 13.22
N VAL A 733 7.42 26.26 14.33
CA VAL A 733 6.73 26.10 15.62
C VAL A 733 7.16 27.25 16.51
N VAL A 734 6.17 27.93 17.08
CA VAL A 734 6.36 29.02 18.03
C VAL A 734 5.59 28.74 19.32
N TYR A 735 6.05 29.29 20.42
CA TYR A 735 5.40 29.16 21.72
C TYR A 735 5.31 30.50 22.44
N GLN A 736 4.46 30.61 23.45
CA GLN A 736 4.38 31.81 24.28
C GLN A 736 5.25 31.69 25.53
N SER A 737 6.07 32.73 25.76
CA SER A 737 6.83 32.91 26.98
C SER A 737 6.73 34.35 27.44
N GLY A 738 6.21 34.58 28.66
CA GLY A 738 5.99 35.93 29.19
C GLY A 738 5.04 36.79 28.34
N GLY A 739 4.07 36.15 27.65
CA GLY A 739 3.11 36.82 26.79
C GLY A 739 3.65 37.21 25.39
N GLN A 740 4.87 36.82 25.04
CA GLN A 740 5.48 37.04 23.73
C GLN A 740 5.69 35.74 22.98
N TRP A 741 5.52 35.79 21.66
CA TRP A 741 5.83 34.64 20.76
C TRP A 741 7.34 34.49 20.60
N GLN A 742 7.82 33.28 20.80
CA GLN A 742 9.22 32.90 20.56
C GLN A 742 9.24 31.74 19.56
N GLU A 743 10.16 31.80 18.62
CA GLU A 743 10.37 30.72 17.67
C GLU A 743 11.10 29.57 18.40
N LEU A 744 10.56 28.35 18.26
CA LEU A 744 11.11 27.12 18.80
C LEU A 744 11.94 26.40 17.75
N LEU A 745 11.40 26.28 16.55
CA LEU A 745 12.08 25.69 15.39
C LEU A 745 11.47 26.22 14.08
N SER A 746 12.26 26.17 13.03
CA SER A 746 11.85 26.51 11.67
C SER A 746 12.42 25.50 10.68
N VAL A 747 11.59 25.05 9.74
CA VAL A 747 11.94 24.06 8.72
C VAL A 747 11.59 24.60 7.35
N ALA A 748 12.51 24.49 6.41
CA ALA A 748 12.34 24.87 5.03
C ALA A 748 12.60 23.68 4.10
N GLY A 749 11.80 23.56 3.03
CA GLY A 749 11.96 22.53 2.01
C GLY A 749 11.60 21.12 2.46
N ASN A 750 10.75 20.97 3.49
CA ASN A 750 10.24 19.66 3.89
C ASN A 750 9.44 19.01 2.76
N TYR A 751 9.55 17.70 2.62
CA TYR A 751 8.72 16.86 1.75
C TYR A 751 8.32 15.53 2.42
N HIS A 752 8.73 15.34 3.70
CA HIS A 752 8.40 14.16 4.49
C HIS A 752 7.02 14.26 5.10
N ARG A 753 6.38 13.10 5.25
CA ARG A 753 5.09 12.97 5.90
C ARG A 753 5.20 13.10 7.42
N HIS A 754 6.08 12.31 8.03
CA HIS A 754 6.26 12.25 9.47
C HIS A 754 7.56 12.94 9.87
N CYS A 755 7.44 13.99 10.67
CA CYS A 755 8.56 14.82 11.11
C CYS A 755 8.66 14.80 12.63
N ILE A 756 9.82 14.38 13.15
CA ILE A 756 10.10 14.27 14.59
C ILE A 756 11.11 15.37 14.96
N HIS A 757 10.77 16.17 15.95
CA HIS A 757 11.60 17.24 16.47
C HIS A 757 11.91 17.00 17.96
N HIS A 758 13.13 16.56 18.25
CA HIS A 758 13.65 16.52 19.59
C HIS A 758 14.23 17.89 19.95
N LEU A 759 13.79 18.48 21.05
CA LEU A 759 14.25 19.79 21.47
C LEU A 759 15.58 19.65 22.24
N GLU A 760 16.56 20.50 21.93
CA GLU A 760 17.84 20.52 22.66
C GLU A 760 17.65 20.78 24.16
N ALA A 761 16.66 21.59 24.51
CA ALA A 761 16.22 21.85 25.87
C ALA A 761 14.70 21.87 25.93
N SER A 762 14.10 21.23 26.92
CA SER A 762 12.66 21.29 27.12
C SER A 762 12.19 22.71 27.43
N ILE A 763 11.04 23.07 26.86
CA ILE A 763 10.37 24.36 27.11
C ILE A 763 9.18 24.15 28.05
N LYS A 764 8.78 25.23 28.73
CA LYS A 764 7.56 25.23 29.55
C LYS A 764 6.61 26.30 29.02
N THR A 765 5.45 25.88 28.51
CA THR A 765 4.45 26.79 27.91
C THR A 765 3.03 26.22 28.03
N ASP A 766 2.06 27.10 28.03
CA ASP A 766 0.63 26.79 27.90
C ASP A 766 0.07 27.02 26.50
N VAL A 767 0.91 27.55 25.56
CA VAL A 767 0.50 27.82 24.17
C VAL A 767 1.60 27.44 23.19
N LEU A 768 1.30 26.52 22.30
CA LEU A 768 2.15 26.10 21.18
C LEU A 768 1.42 26.35 19.86
N ARG A 769 2.09 26.90 18.86
CA ARG A 769 1.52 27.17 17.54
C ARG A 769 2.38 26.59 16.44
N LEU A 770 1.77 25.85 15.52
CA LEU A 770 2.33 25.47 14.25
C LEU A 770 1.87 26.46 13.18
N GLU A 771 2.81 27.10 12.51
CA GLU A 771 2.58 27.99 11.38
C GLU A 771 3.06 27.36 10.08
N VAL A 772 2.12 27.13 9.16
CA VAL A 772 2.42 26.64 7.80
C VAL A 772 2.66 27.86 6.92
N LEU A 773 3.88 28.00 6.45
CA LEU A 773 4.32 29.13 5.64
C LEU A 773 4.09 28.89 4.15
N ASN A 774 4.40 27.67 3.68
CA ASN A 774 4.25 27.25 2.28
C ASN A 774 3.93 25.76 2.17
N THR A 775 3.31 25.38 1.06
CA THR A 775 3.13 24.01 0.58
C THR A 775 3.95 23.79 -0.70
N HIS A 776 3.90 22.61 -1.29
CA HIS A 776 4.50 22.33 -2.61
C HIS A 776 3.59 22.68 -3.79
N GLY A 777 2.47 23.36 -3.56
CA GLY A 777 1.58 23.85 -4.62
C GLY A 777 0.09 23.85 -4.28
N ALA A 778 -0.32 23.30 -3.14
CA ALA A 778 -1.68 23.40 -2.66
C ALA A 778 -1.94 24.77 -2.00
N ASP A 779 -3.13 25.33 -2.20
CA ASP A 779 -3.53 26.63 -1.63
C ASP A 779 -3.88 26.53 -0.13
N ALA A 780 -3.95 25.33 0.44
CA ALA A 780 -4.35 25.09 1.82
C ALA A 780 -3.29 24.30 2.60
N ALA A 781 -3.12 24.64 3.87
CA ALA A 781 -2.38 23.81 4.82
C ALA A 781 -3.16 22.54 5.13
N ARG A 782 -2.46 21.37 5.18
CA ARG A 782 -3.04 20.06 5.45
C ARG A 782 -2.22 19.30 6.48
N ILE A 783 -2.82 18.99 7.63
CA ILE A 783 -2.16 18.33 8.76
C ILE A 783 -3.05 17.23 9.30
N TYR A 784 -2.53 16.01 9.35
CA TYR A 784 -3.23 14.87 9.93
C TYR A 784 -3.08 14.84 11.45
N GLU A 785 -1.87 14.96 11.97
CA GLU A 785 -1.64 14.76 13.39
C GLU A 785 -0.53 15.65 13.94
N ILE A 786 -0.72 16.09 15.17
CA ILE A 786 0.29 16.75 16.01
C ILE A 786 0.35 15.99 17.32
N ARG A 787 1.54 15.52 17.70
CA ARG A 787 1.82 14.95 19.02
C ARG A 787 2.86 15.79 19.74
N VAL A 788 2.73 15.88 21.05
CA VAL A 788 3.59 16.69 21.92
C VAL A 788 3.98 15.89 23.15
N TYR A 789 5.27 15.76 23.44
CA TYR A 789 5.81 15.02 24.57
C TYR A 789 6.73 15.85 25.46
#